data_ca6ec2f59b71081c5735bd861c08a264
#
_entry.id   ca6ec2f59b71081c5735bd861c08a264
#
_cell.length_a   1.000
_cell.length_b   1.000
_cell.length_c   1.000
_cell.angle_alpha   90.00
_cell.angle_beta   90.00
_cell.angle_gamma   90.00
#
_symmetry.space_group_name_H-M   'P 1'
#
loop_
_entity.id
_entity.type
_entity.pdbx_description
1 polymer ?
#
loop_
_entity_poly.entity_id
_entity_poly.type
_entity_poly.pdbx_seq_one_letter_code
_entity_poly.pdbx_strand_id
1 'polypeptide(L)'
;MKKFLSVLLALAMIFSLTVTVSADETKGEMDGYVVVLHTNDVHGAISGYAKVAALKKAYEAEGAYVLLMDAGDFCQGDPTVSVSQGKTAVELMNMAGYDVTTLGNHEFDYGYDNLVNLSKEAKFPIVAANVLYQGKVAFNSNQIFTTPSGVKIGVFGLETPETATKAHPAKIKGVTILGGKSMFDCAQAQVDSLKADGCDYIICLGHLGIDKESIGNRSTDLLNVVDGIDVFIDGHSHSTMKDIAEVTDKDGKVNGTLLTSTGTKLASVGVVTISPKGKVTAMSAPTEGMTAEDKDVAARAAAIQKEIDDDYGTVFAKTKVELDGVKANVRTHETNLGDLITDALVWGAGKNGTKVDAAVTNGGGIRATIKKGDITKKDINTVLPFGNTLSIVKVTGAELLEALEASTYCTPDSIGGFPQVSGIVYTIDGTKTYDAGDVYEGSTYHAPKTIRRVTIQSVGGKAFNLRTVYTIATNDFLAAGGDTYYAFKTASVNYDLGIPMDEVVMDYVKTELKGVVSAENYGEAGDRITIIKGLPFTDVDPSAAYYSAVKYCYENNIFKGVTDTMFMPNNTITRGQMVTVLWRMNGSPEPKNANPFGDVAATSPFVKAIAWAAENKLTNGITETTFAPAQAISRQQFLTILYRYAQFMGYDVSVGEDTNILSFEDVGEVGEYAIPAMQWAVGSGVLAAEKTLTPRAAAPRYNVAEFLANFCMKVIPAAEMMPKAA
;
A
#
# COMPACT_ATOMS: atom_id res chain seq x y z
N MET A 1 30.03 5.62 14.24
CA MET A 1 28.83 4.93 14.75
C MET A 1 28.60 5.14 16.24
N LYS A 2 29.51 4.84 17.18
CA LYS A 2 29.27 5.04 18.63
C LYS A 2 29.05 6.50 19.06
N LYS A 3 29.68 7.50 18.42
CA LYS A 3 29.46 8.94 18.72
C LYS A 3 28.17 9.47 18.11
N PHE A 4 27.68 8.91 17.00
CA PHE A 4 26.40 9.28 16.39
C PHE A 4 25.19 8.74 17.18
N LEU A 5 25.34 7.54 17.75
CA LEU A 5 24.35 6.97 18.65
C LEU A 5 24.25 7.75 19.98
N SER A 6 25.36 8.35 20.43
CA SER A 6 25.36 9.19 21.65
C SER A 6 24.69 10.54 21.44
N VAL A 7 24.78 11.16 20.25
CA VAL A 7 24.03 12.39 19.92
C VAL A 7 22.51 12.10 19.80
N LEU A 8 22.13 10.96 19.22
CA LEU A 8 20.72 10.52 19.18
C LEU A 8 20.16 10.21 20.58
N LEU A 9 20.96 9.58 21.45
CA LEU A 9 20.57 9.34 22.86
C LEU A 9 20.56 10.63 23.68
N ALA A 10 21.45 11.60 23.38
CA ALA A 10 21.45 12.91 24.02
C ALA A 10 20.21 13.73 23.65
N LEU A 11 19.81 13.76 22.37
CA LEU A 11 18.55 14.39 21.95
C LEU A 11 17.32 13.73 22.58
N ALA A 12 17.29 12.40 22.72
CA ALA A 12 16.21 11.69 23.41
C ALA A 12 16.20 11.95 24.95
N MET A 13 17.36 12.29 25.55
CA MET A 13 17.47 12.64 26.97
C MET A 13 17.21 14.13 27.26
N ILE A 14 17.41 15.04 26.32
CA ILE A 14 17.13 16.49 26.48
C ILE A 14 15.62 16.73 26.70
N PHE A 15 14.76 15.85 26.22
CA PHE A 15 13.33 15.96 26.47
C PHE A 15 12.87 15.59 27.91
N SER A 16 13.78 15.17 28.78
CA SER A 16 13.44 14.74 30.16
C SER A 16 14.12 15.52 31.28
N LEU A 17 14.93 16.57 31.01
CA LEU A 17 15.66 17.32 32.02
C LEU A 17 15.33 18.83 31.97
N THR A 18 14.79 19.33 33.08
CA THR A 18 14.75 20.76 33.39
C THR A 18 16.18 21.25 33.62
N VAL A 19 16.75 21.96 32.67
CA VAL A 19 18.10 22.53 32.77
C VAL A 19 18.03 23.92 33.39
N THR A 20 18.69 24.07 34.53
CA THR A 20 19.13 25.39 35.05
C THR A 20 20.39 25.82 34.28
N VAL A 21 20.25 26.85 33.45
CA VAL A 21 21.35 27.41 32.66
C VAL A 21 22.28 28.26 33.54
N SER A 22 23.58 27.92 33.58
CA SER A 22 24.64 28.83 33.92
C SER A 22 25.31 29.26 32.62
N ALA A 23 25.44 30.61 32.44
CA ALA A 23 25.99 31.20 31.24
C ALA A 23 27.52 30.98 31.19
N ASP A 24 27.94 30.08 30.31
CA ASP A 24 29.30 30.04 29.76
C ASP A 24 29.15 29.80 28.24
N GLU A 25 29.85 30.61 27.42
CA GLU A 25 29.80 30.52 25.95
C GLU A 25 30.44 29.21 25.48
N THR A 26 29.70 28.11 25.60
CA THR A 26 30.08 26.86 24.96
C THR A 26 29.36 26.79 23.60
N LYS A 27 30.12 26.57 22.51
CA LYS A 27 29.59 26.28 21.19
C LYS A 27 28.59 25.14 21.30
N GLY A 28 27.40 25.32 20.71
CA GLY A 28 26.39 24.27 20.64
C GLY A 28 26.93 23.02 19.93
N GLU A 29 26.42 21.85 20.25
CA GLU A 29 26.87 20.58 19.64
C GLU A 29 26.67 20.53 18.11
N MET A 30 25.76 21.36 17.58
CA MET A 30 25.38 21.46 16.17
C MET A 30 25.93 22.71 15.45
N ASP A 31 26.89 23.43 16.08
CA ASP A 31 27.49 24.63 15.47
C ASP A 31 28.15 24.30 14.11
N GLY A 32 27.76 25.06 13.07
CA GLY A 32 28.21 24.90 11.70
C GLY A 32 27.49 23.76 10.91
N TYR A 33 26.53 23.10 11.52
CA TYR A 33 25.64 22.16 10.78
C TYR A 33 24.51 22.93 10.09
N VAL A 34 24.11 22.43 8.92
CA VAL A 34 22.81 22.75 8.35
C VAL A 34 21.86 21.55 8.62
N VAL A 35 20.71 21.86 9.18
CA VAL A 35 19.65 20.88 9.42
C VAL A 35 18.45 21.25 8.57
N VAL A 36 18.03 20.34 7.71
CA VAL A 36 16.77 20.48 6.97
C VAL A 36 15.75 19.56 7.64
N LEU A 37 14.78 20.16 8.30
CA LEU A 37 13.58 19.47 8.76
C LEU A 37 12.57 19.46 7.63
N HIS A 38 11.92 18.33 7.41
CA HIS A 38 10.91 18.27 6.36
C HIS A 38 9.68 17.45 6.74
N THR A 39 8.58 17.84 6.11
CA THR A 39 7.27 17.17 6.18
C THR A 39 6.74 16.94 4.78
N ASN A 40 5.76 16.06 4.66
CA ASN A 40 4.98 15.80 3.45
C ASN A 40 3.64 15.16 3.83
N ASP A 41 2.63 15.28 2.97
CA ASP A 41 1.34 14.60 3.11
C ASP A 41 0.72 14.79 4.51
N VAL A 42 0.67 16.04 4.99
CA VAL A 42 0.19 16.37 6.34
C VAL A 42 -1.30 16.09 6.51
N HIS A 43 -2.10 16.29 5.45
CA HIS A 43 -3.52 15.92 5.40
C HIS A 43 -4.33 16.28 6.66
N GLY A 44 -4.12 17.49 7.19
CA GLY A 44 -4.90 18.03 8.30
C GLY A 44 -4.52 17.52 9.69
N ALA A 45 -3.37 16.87 9.86
CA ALA A 45 -2.85 16.48 11.18
C ALA A 45 -2.29 17.69 11.93
N ILE A 46 -3.13 18.70 12.18
CA ILE A 46 -2.73 20.04 12.65
C ILE A 46 -2.02 20.07 13.99
N SER A 47 -2.30 19.12 14.90
CA SER A 47 -1.65 19.03 16.20
C SER A 47 -0.13 18.75 16.09
N GLY A 48 0.31 18.12 15.01
CA GLY A 48 1.72 17.82 14.78
C GLY A 48 2.60 19.05 14.53
N TYR A 49 2.03 20.15 14.01
CA TYR A 49 2.82 21.38 13.75
C TYR A 49 3.49 21.96 15.00
N ALA A 50 2.89 21.80 16.18
CA ALA A 50 3.47 22.24 17.44
C ALA A 50 4.77 21.49 17.77
N LYS A 51 4.82 20.19 17.45
CA LYS A 51 6.00 19.33 17.64
C LYS A 51 7.09 19.68 16.63
N VAL A 52 6.71 19.92 15.37
CA VAL A 52 7.61 20.37 14.30
C VAL A 52 8.28 21.69 14.69
N ALA A 53 7.51 22.68 15.14
CA ALA A 53 8.01 23.97 15.59
C ALA A 53 8.96 23.85 16.79
N ALA A 54 8.63 22.99 17.76
CA ALA A 54 9.49 22.73 18.91
C ALA A 54 10.82 22.07 18.50
N LEU A 55 10.77 21.12 17.55
CA LEU A 55 11.96 20.45 17.03
C LEU A 55 12.88 21.43 16.29
N LYS A 56 12.32 22.34 15.46
CA LYS A 56 13.08 23.41 14.81
C LYS A 56 13.84 24.26 15.84
N LYS A 57 13.13 24.76 16.85
CA LYS A 57 13.74 25.57 17.93
C LYS A 57 14.81 24.80 18.71
N ALA A 58 14.65 23.50 18.91
CA ALA A 58 15.63 22.67 19.60
C ALA A 58 16.97 22.61 18.82
N TYR A 59 16.92 22.37 17.50
CA TYR A 59 18.13 22.37 16.66
C TYR A 59 18.77 23.75 16.55
N GLU A 60 17.95 24.81 16.45
CA GLU A 60 18.46 26.20 16.47
C GLU A 60 19.19 26.54 17.79
N ALA A 61 18.63 26.07 18.92
CA ALA A 61 19.24 26.26 20.23
C ALA A 61 20.59 25.53 20.39
N GLU A 62 20.79 24.42 19.67
CA GLU A 62 22.08 23.69 19.59
C GLU A 62 23.07 24.31 18.60
N GLY A 63 22.73 25.44 17.96
CA GLY A 63 23.60 26.19 17.06
C GLY A 63 23.52 25.80 15.58
N ALA A 64 22.59 24.94 15.18
CA ALA A 64 22.40 24.59 13.78
C ALA A 64 21.75 25.74 12.99
N TYR A 65 22.08 25.86 11.71
CA TYR A 65 21.25 26.59 10.75
C TYR A 65 20.13 25.69 10.29
N VAL A 66 18.89 26.01 10.65
CA VAL A 66 17.74 25.14 10.40
C VAL A 66 16.86 25.69 9.29
N LEU A 67 16.52 24.85 8.32
CA LEU A 67 15.47 25.08 7.33
C LEU A 67 14.34 24.08 7.55
N LEU A 68 13.10 24.56 7.54
CA LEU A 68 11.91 23.73 7.64
C LEU A 68 11.16 23.78 6.31
N MET A 69 11.01 22.62 5.66
CA MET A 69 10.49 22.47 4.31
C MET A 69 9.30 21.52 4.28
N ASP A 70 8.43 21.66 3.27
CA ASP A 70 7.32 20.74 3.04
C ASP A 70 7.27 20.28 1.58
N ALA A 71 6.94 19.01 1.36
CA ALA A 71 6.85 18.40 0.04
C ALA A 71 5.39 18.20 -0.44
N GLY A 72 4.46 19.08 -0.02
CA GLY A 72 3.10 19.15 -0.55
C GLY A 72 2.07 18.31 0.22
N ASP A 73 0.81 18.45 -0.19
CA ASP A 73 -0.39 17.83 0.39
C ASP A 73 -0.67 18.28 1.85
N PHE A 74 -0.65 19.60 2.09
CA PHE A 74 -0.98 20.19 3.37
C PHE A 74 -2.41 20.76 3.45
N CYS A 75 -3.08 21.04 2.31
CA CYS A 75 -4.37 21.75 2.26
C CYS A 75 -5.60 20.89 2.50
N GLN A 76 -5.51 19.58 2.33
CA GLN A 76 -6.64 18.65 2.28
C GLN A 76 -6.49 17.53 3.32
N GLY A 77 -7.60 16.96 3.77
CA GLY A 77 -7.63 15.80 4.67
C GLY A 77 -8.71 15.94 5.75
N ASP A 78 -8.29 16.18 6.98
CA ASP A 78 -9.21 16.36 8.11
C ASP A 78 -10.04 17.65 7.95
N PRO A 79 -11.30 17.71 8.43
CA PRO A 79 -12.15 18.92 8.42
C PRO A 79 -11.47 20.18 8.98
N THR A 80 -10.49 20.03 9.87
CA THR A 80 -9.68 21.15 10.40
C THR A 80 -8.98 21.98 9.32
N VAL A 81 -8.70 21.40 8.16
CA VAL A 81 -8.09 22.10 7.02
C VAL A 81 -9.01 22.17 5.81
N SER A 82 -9.81 21.11 5.54
CA SER A 82 -10.64 21.06 4.34
C SER A 82 -11.79 22.08 4.37
N VAL A 83 -12.43 22.29 5.52
CA VAL A 83 -13.50 23.29 5.70
C VAL A 83 -12.99 24.71 5.42
N SER A 84 -11.74 25.01 5.79
CA SER A 84 -11.11 26.31 5.52
C SER A 84 -10.46 26.39 4.13
N GLN A 85 -10.54 25.31 3.32
CA GLN A 85 -9.90 25.20 2.01
C GLN A 85 -8.37 25.46 2.09
N GLY A 86 -7.71 24.93 3.13
CA GLY A 86 -6.28 25.02 3.34
C GLY A 86 -5.78 26.22 4.16
N LYS A 87 -6.62 27.20 4.49
CA LYS A 87 -6.18 28.43 5.23
C LYS A 87 -5.61 28.11 6.59
N THR A 88 -6.23 27.22 7.36
CA THR A 88 -5.76 26.83 8.68
C THR A 88 -4.40 26.10 8.62
N ALA A 89 -4.15 25.33 7.54
CA ALA A 89 -2.85 24.72 7.33
C ALA A 89 -1.76 25.80 7.12
N VAL A 90 -1.99 26.72 6.18
CA VAL A 90 -1.05 27.83 5.91
C VAL A 90 -0.83 28.71 7.16
N GLU A 91 -1.88 28.98 7.95
CA GLU A 91 -1.74 29.71 9.22
C GLU A 91 -0.79 28.98 10.18
N LEU A 92 -0.97 27.67 10.38
CA LEU A 92 -0.14 26.88 11.29
C LEU A 92 1.28 26.67 10.76
N MET A 93 1.46 26.51 9.44
CA MET A 93 2.79 26.48 8.80
C MET A 93 3.54 27.80 9.00
N ASN A 94 2.84 28.95 8.86
CA ASN A 94 3.41 30.27 9.16
C ASN A 94 3.85 30.38 10.63
N MET A 95 3.06 29.85 11.56
CA MET A 95 3.37 29.87 13.00
C MET A 95 4.50 28.90 13.34
N ALA A 96 4.56 27.74 12.70
CA ALA A 96 5.63 26.75 12.88
C ALA A 96 6.96 27.19 12.26
N GLY A 97 6.94 28.21 11.40
CA GLY A 97 8.13 28.80 10.80
C GLY A 97 8.65 27.98 9.63
N TYR A 98 7.77 27.52 8.73
CA TYR A 98 8.20 26.94 7.45
C TYR A 98 8.96 27.98 6.62
N ASP A 99 10.00 27.52 5.94
CA ASP A 99 10.89 28.35 5.13
C ASP A 99 10.58 28.22 3.63
N VAL A 100 10.05 27.07 3.17
CA VAL A 100 9.65 26.82 1.78
C VAL A 100 8.75 25.58 1.70
N THR A 101 7.86 25.55 0.71
CA THR A 101 7.07 24.35 0.36
C THR A 101 7.04 24.16 -1.14
N THR A 102 6.77 22.92 -1.60
CA THR A 102 6.27 22.65 -2.95
C THR A 102 4.76 22.45 -2.92
N LEU A 103 4.19 22.05 -4.05
CA LEU A 103 2.78 21.68 -4.18
C LEU A 103 2.66 20.17 -4.26
N GLY A 104 1.55 19.63 -3.77
CA GLY A 104 1.04 18.31 -4.07
C GLY A 104 -0.28 18.41 -4.86
N ASN A 105 -0.84 17.27 -5.24
CA ASN A 105 -2.06 17.25 -6.03
C ASN A 105 -3.27 17.79 -5.26
N HIS A 106 -3.27 17.71 -3.96
CA HIS A 106 -4.36 18.16 -3.12
C HIS A 106 -4.39 19.67 -2.87
N GLU A 107 -3.34 20.41 -3.19
CA GLU A 107 -3.38 21.87 -3.21
C GLU A 107 -4.31 22.40 -4.29
N PHE A 108 -4.65 21.59 -5.30
CA PHE A 108 -5.55 21.96 -6.40
C PHE A 108 -7.02 21.59 -6.14
N ASP A 109 -7.35 20.88 -5.08
CA ASP A 109 -8.72 20.39 -4.78
C ASP A 109 -9.72 21.52 -4.63
N TYR A 110 -9.30 22.68 -4.16
CA TYR A 110 -10.16 23.87 -4.00
C TYR A 110 -10.00 24.87 -5.16
N GLY A 111 -9.27 24.50 -6.20
CA GLY A 111 -9.07 25.26 -7.42
C GLY A 111 -7.85 26.18 -7.41
N TYR A 112 -7.36 26.47 -8.62
CA TYR A 112 -6.16 27.29 -8.82
C TYR A 112 -6.24 28.67 -8.18
N ASP A 113 -7.42 29.34 -8.26
CA ASP A 113 -7.59 30.68 -7.67
C ASP A 113 -7.48 30.66 -6.13
N ASN A 114 -7.99 29.58 -5.49
CA ASN A 114 -7.81 29.39 -4.04
C ASN A 114 -6.32 29.20 -3.71
N LEU A 115 -5.63 28.36 -4.45
CA LEU A 115 -4.19 28.13 -4.26
C LEU A 115 -3.37 29.44 -4.41
N VAL A 116 -3.69 30.29 -5.40
CA VAL A 116 -3.09 31.61 -5.55
C VAL A 116 -3.37 32.51 -4.34
N ASN A 117 -4.53 32.40 -3.73
CA ASN A 117 -4.84 33.16 -2.51
C ASN A 117 -4.05 32.63 -1.30
N LEU A 118 -3.96 31.32 -1.14
CA LEU A 118 -3.14 30.70 -0.09
C LEU A 118 -1.66 31.07 -0.22
N SER A 119 -1.13 31.14 -1.44
CA SER A 119 0.26 31.55 -1.68
C SER A 119 0.57 32.99 -1.26
N LYS A 120 -0.45 33.87 -1.22
CA LYS A 120 -0.32 35.26 -0.71
C LYS A 120 -0.40 35.33 0.82
N GLU A 121 -1.11 34.39 1.45
CA GLU A 121 -1.22 34.28 2.91
C GLU A 121 0.02 33.60 3.52
N ALA A 122 0.71 32.75 2.75
CA ALA A 122 1.94 32.09 3.15
C ALA A 122 3.08 33.11 3.34
N LYS A 123 3.82 32.99 4.47
CA LYS A 123 5.02 33.80 4.76
C LYS A 123 6.30 33.15 4.23
N PHE A 124 6.17 32.06 3.50
CA PHE A 124 7.23 31.29 2.86
C PHE A 124 6.93 31.14 1.37
N PRO A 125 7.94 31.02 0.50
CA PRO A 125 7.75 30.81 -0.92
C PRO A 125 7.19 29.40 -1.20
N ILE A 126 6.34 29.32 -2.23
CA ILE A 126 5.97 28.07 -2.89
C ILE A 126 6.86 27.93 -4.11
N VAL A 127 7.55 26.79 -4.23
CA VAL A 127 8.38 26.45 -5.39
C VAL A 127 7.74 25.30 -6.19
N ALA A 128 7.48 25.51 -7.48
CA ALA A 128 6.90 24.49 -8.38
C ALA A 128 7.31 24.77 -9.82
N ALA A 129 8.46 24.24 -10.23
CA ALA A 129 9.08 24.59 -11.51
C ALA A 129 8.33 24.03 -12.73
N ASN A 130 7.64 22.89 -12.59
CA ASN A 130 6.94 22.20 -13.68
C ASN A 130 5.44 22.53 -13.74
N VAL A 131 4.92 23.44 -12.90
CA VAL A 131 3.52 23.88 -12.92
C VAL A 131 3.37 25.14 -13.75
N LEU A 132 2.56 25.06 -14.83
CA LEU A 132 2.27 26.16 -15.72
C LEU A 132 0.81 26.58 -15.61
N TYR A 133 0.57 27.89 -15.63
CA TYR A 133 -0.77 28.47 -15.82
C TYR A 133 -0.80 29.29 -17.09
N GLN A 134 -1.71 28.92 -18.00
CA GLN A 134 -1.80 29.52 -19.34
C GLN A 134 -0.44 29.57 -20.08
N GLY A 135 0.35 28.50 -19.95
CA GLY A 135 1.65 28.32 -20.59
C GLY A 135 2.81 29.05 -19.95
N LYS A 136 2.63 29.70 -18.80
CA LYS A 136 3.71 30.37 -18.02
C LYS A 136 3.89 29.69 -16.68
N VAL A 137 5.11 29.63 -16.18
CA VAL A 137 5.40 29.12 -14.84
C VAL A 137 4.52 29.86 -13.82
N ALA A 138 3.80 29.09 -12.99
CA ALA A 138 2.74 29.61 -12.13
C ALA A 138 3.26 30.12 -10.77
N PHE A 139 4.33 29.50 -10.25
CA PHE A 139 4.93 29.80 -8.98
C PHE A 139 6.45 30.01 -9.12
N ASN A 140 7.16 30.28 -8.03
CA ASN A 140 8.62 30.33 -8.09
C ASN A 140 9.17 28.98 -8.57
N SER A 141 10.17 28.98 -9.47
CA SER A 141 10.80 27.73 -9.89
C SER A 141 11.75 27.19 -8.81
N ASN A 142 12.42 28.09 -8.09
CA ASN A 142 13.38 27.74 -7.04
C ASN A 142 13.53 28.88 -6.01
N GLN A 143 14.25 28.57 -4.94
CA GLN A 143 14.64 29.50 -3.86
C GLN A 143 16.07 29.20 -3.40
N ILE A 144 16.86 30.22 -3.12
CA ILE A 144 18.23 30.07 -2.58
C ILE A 144 18.24 30.57 -1.15
N PHE A 145 18.78 29.75 -0.24
CA PHE A 145 19.08 30.10 1.14
C PHE A 145 20.59 30.20 1.34
N THR A 146 21.03 31.19 2.08
CA THR A 146 22.46 31.38 2.41
C THR A 146 22.64 31.34 3.90
N THR A 147 23.46 30.43 4.38
CA THR A 147 23.79 30.31 5.80
C THR A 147 24.67 31.49 6.26
N PRO A 148 24.78 31.78 7.57
CA PRO A 148 25.70 32.75 8.09
C PRO A 148 27.18 32.48 7.72
N SER A 149 27.54 31.22 7.48
CA SER A 149 28.88 30.80 7.02
C SER A 149 29.10 30.97 5.52
N GLY A 150 28.09 31.39 4.77
CA GLY A 150 28.14 31.59 3.33
C GLY A 150 27.80 30.38 2.48
N VAL A 151 27.45 29.25 3.08
CA VAL A 151 26.97 28.05 2.32
C VAL A 151 25.64 28.37 1.69
N LYS A 152 25.53 28.12 0.38
CA LYS A 152 24.30 28.31 -0.41
C LYS A 152 23.57 27.01 -0.66
N ILE A 153 22.28 26.99 -0.33
CA ILE A 153 21.38 25.86 -0.52
C ILE A 153 20.31 26.27 -1.52
N GLY A 154 20.34 25.67 -2.71
CA GLY A 154 19.33 25.84 -3.73
C GLY A 154 18.21 24.84 -3.54
N VAL A 155 16.97 25.31 -3.54
CA VAL A 155 15.77 24.47 -3.40
C VAL A 155 14.85 24.71 -4.59
N PHE A 156 14.43 23.65 -5.28
CA PHE A 156 13.39 23.74 -6.32
C PHE A 156 12.29 22.72 -6.07
N GLY A 157 11.10 22.96 -6.64
CA GLY A 157 9.93 22.15 -6.43
C GLY A 157 9.43 21.46 -7.70
N LEU A 158 8.90 20.26 -7.56
CA LEU A 158 8.24 19.50 -8.61
C LEU A 158 6.91 18.93 -8.11
N GLU A 159 5.88 19.14 -8.90
CA GLU A 159 4.52 18.62 -8.71
C GLU A 159 4.29 17.41 -9.59
N THR A 160 3.50 16.43 -9.13
CA THR A 160 3.14 15.26 -9.93
C THR A 160 2.23 15.60 -11.10
N PRO A 161 2.52 15.13 -12.31
CA PRO A 161 1.62 15.32 -13.46
C PRO A 161 0.28 14.57 -13.28
N GLU A 162 0.17 13.65 -12.33
CA GLU A 162 -1.06 12.95 -11.99
C GLU A 162 -2.16 13.91 -11.51
N THR A 163 -1.82 15.09 -11.04
CA THR A 163 -2.77 16.15 -10.69
C THR A 163 -3.77 16.44 -11.81
N ALA A 164 -3.36 16.29 -13.08
CA ALA A 164 -4.25 16.42 -14.22
C ALA A 164 -5.45 15.45 -14.18
N THR A 165 -5.32 14.34 -13.47
CA THR A 165 -6.36 13.31 -13.31
C THR A 165 -6.80 13.10 -11.85
N LYS A 166 -5.99 13.53 -10.88
CA LYS A 166 -6.30 13.43 -9.45
C LYS A 166 -7.09 14.62 -8.93
N ALA A 167 -6.98 15.80 -9.54
CA ALA A 167 -7.79 16.96 -9.23
C ALA A 167 -8.99 17.05 -10.19
N HIS A 168 -10.10 17.63 -9.69
CA HIS A 168 -11.29 17.81 -10.52
C HIS A 168 -10.99 18.75 -11.71
N PRO A 169 -11.28 18.37 -12.98
CA PRO A 169 -10.89 19.13 -14.17
C PRO A 169 -11.31 20.61 -14.18
N ALA A 170 -12.47 20.93 -13.60
CA ALA A 170 -12.93 22.32 -13.49
C ALA A 170 -12.04 23.17 -12.55
N LYS A 171 -11.38 22.54 -11.58
CA LYS A 171 -10.53 23.21 -10.58
C LYS A 171 -9.14 23.56 -11.10
N ILE A 172 -8.67 22.83 -12.12
CA ILE A 172 -7.35 23.01 -12.74
C ILE A 172 -7.41 23.60 -14.16
N LYS A 173 -8.53 24.23 -14.51
CA LYS A 173 -8.68 24.85 -15.84
C LYS A 173 -7.56 25.86 -16.11
N GLY A 174 -6.79 25.64 -17.19
CA GLY A 174 -5.66 26.48 -17.58
C GLY A 174 -4.34 26.10 -16.89
N VAL A 175 -4.34 25.17 -15.96
CA VAL A 175 -3.14 24.59 -15.37
C VAL A 175 -2.62 23.47 -16.28
N THR A 176 -1.31 23.41 -16.44
CA THR A 176 -0.59 22.31 -17.11
C THR A 176 0.58 21.91 -16.23
N ILE A 177 0.73 20.63 -15.94
CA ILE A 177 1.85 20.11 -15.17
C ILE A 177 2.71 19.28 -16.11
N LEU A 178 3.99 19.63 -16.20
CA LEU A 178 4.93 18.90 -17.06
C LEU A 178 5.21 17.53 -16.44
N GLY A 179 5.10 16.47 -17.25
CA GLY A 179 5.38 15.08 -16.85
C GLY A 179 6.43 14.41 -17.72
N GLY A 180 6.89 13.22 -17.32
CA GLY A 180 7.86 12.41 -18.03
C GLY A 180 9.11 13.20 -18.41
N LYS A 181 9.57 13.04 -19.64
CA LYS A 181 10.76 13.74 -20.13
C LYS A 181 10.73 15.27 -19.94
N SER A 182 9.57 15.91 -20.11
CA SER A 182 9.47 17.37 -19.97
C SER A 182 9.67 17.81 -18.52
N MET A 183 9.23 17.02 -17.54
CA MET A 183 9.52 17.26 -16.14
C MET A 183 11.00 17.01 -15.82
N PHE A 184 11.62 15.97 -16.39
CA PHE A 184 13.02 15.66 -16.18
C PHE A 184 13.93 16.76 -16.77
N ASP A 185 13.63 17.24 -17.98
CA ASP A 185 14.34 18.38 -18.60
C ASP A 185 14.18 19.65 -17.75
N CYS A 186 12.97 19.90 -17.21
CA CYS A 186 12.72 21.02 -16.30
C CYS A 186 13.57 20.90 -15.02
N ALA A 187 13.60 19.73 -14.38
CA ALA A 187 14.40 19.47 -13.20
C ALA A 187 15.89 19.70 -13.43
N GLN A 188 16.44 19.16 -14.55
CA GLN A 188 17.83 19.37 -14.91
C GLN A 188 18.14 20.85 -15.14
N ALA A 189 17.23 21.59 -15.78
CA ALA A 189 17.40 23.03 -15.96
C ALA A 189 17.45 23.80 -14.62
N GLN A 190 16.68 23.39 -13.61
CA GLN A 190 16.76 23.97 -12.26
C GLN A 190 18.10 23.67 -11.58
N VAL A 191 18.58 22.43 -11.69
CA VAL A 191 19.90 22.03 -11.17
C VAL A 191 21.00 22.86 -11.81
N ASP A 192 20.99 23.01 -13.13
CA ASP A 192 22.01 23.75 -13.86
C ASP A 192 21.99 25.24 -13.50
N SER A 193 20.78 25.83 -13.35
CA SER A 193 20.62 27.22 -12.91
C SER A 193 21.17 27.44 -11.50
N LEU A 194 20.81 26.58 -10.53
CA LEU A 194 21.25 26.69 -9.15
C LEU A 194 22.78 26.50 -9.01
N LYS A 195 23.36 25.59 -9.80
CA LYS A 195 24.84 25.45 -9.90
C LYS A 195 25.49 26.71 -10.44
N ALA A 196 24.91 27.33 -11.49
CA ALA A 196 25.42 28.58 -12.05
C ALA A 196 25.33 29.76 -11.03
N ASP A 197 24.32 29.75 -10.17
CA ASP A 197 24.15 30.69 -9.07
C ASP A 197 25.11 30.43 -7.87
N GLY A 198 25.90 29.36 -7.96
CA GLY A 198 26.92 28.99 -6.99
C GLY A 198 26.35 28.32 -5.74
N CYS A 199 25.28 27.55 -5.86
CA CYS A 199 24.76 26.73 -4.77
C CYS A 199 25.71 25.56 -4.45
N ASP A 200 26.04 25.39 -3.17
CA ASP A 200 26.87 24.29 -2.68
C ASP A 200 26.09 22.98 -2.57
N TYR A 201 24.79 23.09 -2.27
CA TYR A 201 23.86 21.95 -2.18
C TYR A 201 22.58 22.27 -2.91
N ILE A 202 22.01 21.24 -3.57
CA ILE A 202 20.76 21.33 -4.31
C ILE A 202 19.76 20.33 -3.74
N ILE A 203 18.62 20.83 -3.28
CA ILE A 203 17.51 20.06 -2.73
C ILE A 203 16.31 20.16 -3.69
N CYS A 204 15.74 19.02 -4.05
CA CYS A 204 14.44 18.96 -4.71
C CYS A 204 13.35 18.64 -3.69
N LEU A 205 12.31 19.46 -3.63
CA LEU A 205 11.05 19.14 -2.98
C LEU A 205 10.14 18.55 -4.05
N GLY A 206 9.99 17.23 -4.07
CA GLY A 206 9.18 16.54 -5.05
C GLY A 206 7.90 15.99 -4.42
N HIS A 207 6.80 16.09 -5.17
CA HIS A 207 5.56 15.41 -4.79
C HIS A 207 5.24 14.38 -5.88
N LEU A 208 6.13 13.37 -6.04
CA LEU A 208 6.11 12.41 -7.16
C LEU A 208 5.79 10.98 -6.71
N GLY A 209 6.23 10.61 -5.52
CA GLY A 209 6.07 9.28 -4.96
C GLY A 209 6.90 8.20 -5.62
N ILE A 210 6.76 6.97 -5.09
CA ILE A 210 7.44 5.77 -5.58
C ILE A 210 6.46 4.66 -6.02
N ASP A 211 5.16 4.91 -5.95
CA ASP A 211 4.11 3.92 -6.24
C ASP A 211 4.17 3.45 -7.69
N LYS A 212 3.78 2.19 -7.93
CA LYS A 212 3.72 1.60 -9.27
C LYS A 212 2.69 2.28 -10.18
N GLU A 213 1.69 2.92 -9.60
CA GLU A 213 0.70 3.73 -10.32
C GLU A 213 1.38 4.86 -11.10
N SER A 214 2.45 5.43 -10.56
CA SER A 214 3.14 6.62 -11.07
C SER A 214 4.35 6.31 -11.98
N ILE A 215 4.51 5.06 -12.47
CA ILE A 215 5.64 4.67 -13.33
C ILE A 215 5.80 5.66 -14.50
N GLY A 216 7.05 6.11 -14.70
CA GLY A 216 7.43 7.12 -15.69
C GLY A 216 7.41 8.55 -15.15
N ASN A 217 6.87 8.77 -13.93
CA ASN A 217 6.82 10.07 -13.26
C ASN A 217 7.31 10.02 -11.81
N ARG A 218 7.72 8.85 -11.30
CA ARG A 218 8.18 8.67 -9.92
C ARG A 218 9.47 9.44 -9.64
N SER A 219 9.73 9.73 -8.39
CA SER A 219 11.01 10.27 -7.93
C SER A 219 12.18 9.39 -8.38
N THR A 220 12.04 8.05 -8.28
CA THR A 220 13.07 7.09 -8.75
C THR A 220 13.28 7.12 -10.26
N ASP A 221 12.24 7.35 -11.07
CA ASP A 221 12.37 7.47 -12.52
C ASP A 221 13.13 8.75 -12.90
N LEU A 222 12.83 9.87 -12.21
CA LEU A 222 13.53 11.14 -12.39
C LEU A 222 15.01 11.04 -11.98
N LEU A 223 15.30 10.48 -10.81
CA LEU A 223 16.65 10.39 -10.26
C LEU A 223 17.58 9.48 -11.06
N ASN A 224 17.04 8.58 -11.87
CA ASN A 224 17.83 7.79 -12.81
C ASN A 224 18.27 8.57 -14.06
N VAL A 225 17.76 9.79 -14.28
CA VAL A 225 18.00 10.60 -15.48
C VAL A 225 18.61 11.96 -15.17
N VAL A 226 18.22 12.57 -14.03
CA VAL A 226 18.64 13.92 -13.62
C VAL A 226 19.85 13.83 -12.70
N ASP A 227 20.92 14.54 -13.02
CA ASP A 227 22.16 14.55 -12.27
C ASP A 227 22.36 15.85 -11.47
N GLY A 228 22.91 15.70 -10.25
CA GLY A 228 23.39 16.82 -9.46
C GLY A 228 22.40 17.38 -8.45
N ILE A 229 21.38 16.61 -8.09
CA ILE A 229 20.57 16.78 -6.89
C ILE A 229 21.29 16.09 -5.73
N ASP A 230 21.48 16.78 -4.60
CA ASP A 230 22.08 16.18 -3.41
C ASP A 230 21.05 15.44 -2.55
N VAL A 231 19.85 16.04 -2.41
CA VAL A 231 18.75 15.51 -1.60
C VAL A 231 17.43 15.67 -2.35
N PHE A 232 16.65 14.60 -2.41
CA PHE A 232 15.27 14.62 -2.87
C PHE A 232 14.34 14.31 -1.71
N ILE A 233 13.49 15.26 -1.36
CA ILE A 233 12.44 15.13 -0.33
C ILE A 233 11.14 14.86 -1.06
N ASP A 234 10.55 13.67 -0.86
CA ASP A 234 9.41 13.16 -1.64
C ASP A 234 8.12 13.09 -0.82
N GLY A 235 6.98 13.23 -1.50
CA GLY A 235 5.63 13.05 -0.99
C GLY A 235 4.79 12.12 -1.86
N HIS A 236 3.45 12.32 -1.88
CA HIS A 236 2.45 11.67 -2.75
C HIS A 236 2.13 10.20 -2.40
N SER A 237 3.10 9.32 -2.36
CA SER A 237 2.90 7.90 -2.06
C SER A 237 2.67 7.59 -0.58
N HIS A 238 2.87 8.57 0.32
CA HIS A 238 2.88 8.40 1.78
C HIS A 238 3.95 7.41 2.27
N SER A 239 5.04 7.29 1.53
CA SER A 239 6.11 6.33 1.82
C SER A 239 6.90 6.71 3.06
N THR A 240 7.20 5.71 3.89
CA THR A 240 8.08 5.86 5.05
C THR A 240 9.54 5.65 4.66
N MET A 241 10.49 5.98 5.55
CA MET A 241 11.91 5.66 5.33
C MET A 241 12.16 4.16 5.13
N LYS A 242 11.27 3.29 5.62
CA LYS A 242 11.36 1.85 5.37
C LYS A 242 11.02 1.53 3.92
N ASP A 243 9.99 2.15 3.37
CA ASP A 243 9.57 1.94 1.99
C ASP A 243 10.60 2.54 1.02
N ILE A 244 11.16 3.70 1.35
CA ILE A 244 12.27 4.33 0.62
C ILE A 244 13.51 3.40 0.57
N ALA A 245 13.81 2.69 1.66
CA ALA A 245 14.94 1.76 1.69
C ALA A 245 14.79 0.55 0.74
N GLU A 246 13.57 0.25 0.27
CA GLU A 246 13.31 -0.81 -0.70
C GLU A 246 13.67 -0.42 -2.14
N VAL A 247 13.74 0.88 -2.44
CA VAL A 247 14.00 1.44 -3.78
C VAL A 247 15.34 2.18 -3.87
N THR A 248 16.12 2.23 -2.79
CA THR A 248 17.41 2.91 -2.70
C THR A 248 18.55 1.92 -2.44
N ASP A 249 19.80 2.38 -2.63
CA ASP A 249 20.97 1.63 -2.21
C ASP A 249 21.14 1.60 -0.66
N LYS A 250 22.16 0.90 -0.17
CA LYS A 250 22.47 0.78 1.28
C LYS A 250 22.75 2.11 1.99
N ASP A 251 23.02 3.17 1.24
CA ASP A 251 23.30 4.53 1.73
C ASP A 251 22.08 5.46 1.59
N GLY A 252 20.91 4.91 1.20
CA GLY A 252 19.65 5.64 1.02
C GLY A 252 19.60 6.47 -0.27
N LYS A 253 20.31 6.04 -1.32
CA LYS A 253 20.49 6.85 -2.54
C LYS A 253 19.96 6.15 -3.78
N VAL A 254 19.45 6.98 -4.70
CA VAL A 254 19.17 6.62 -6.09
C VAL A 254 20.12 7.44 -6.96
N ASN A 255 20.96 6.77 -7.76
CA ASN A 255 21.93 7.42 -8.65
C ASN A 255 22.76 8.54 -7.95
N GLY A 256 23.16 8.33 -6.71
CA GLY A 256 23.96 9.28 -5.92
C GLY A 256 23.16 10.34 -5.14
N THR A 257 21.89 10.56 -5.42
CA THR A 257 20.98 11.46 -4.71
C THR A 257 20.37 10.79 -3.50
N LEU A 258 20.40 11.46 -2.33
CA LEU A 258 19.73 10.98 -1.12
C LEU A 258 18.21 11.18 -1.25
N LEU A 259 17.45 10.10 -1.17
CA LEU A 259 15.98 10.11 -1.23
C LEU A 259 15.40 9.95 0.19
N THR A 260 14.42 10.78 0.55
CA THR A 260 13.78 10.75 1.87
C THR A 260 12.31 11.11 1.78
N SER A 261 11.48 10.52 2.68
CA SER A 261 10.05 10.82 2.86
C SER A 261 9.65 10.48 4.29
N THR A 262 8.53 11.02 4.80
CA THR A 262 8.14 10.91 6.22
C THR A 262 6.84 10.15 6.47
N GLY A 263 6.31 9.49 5.45
CA GLY A 263 4.97 8.89 5.54
C GLY A 263 3.89 9.94 5.37
N THR A 264 2.94 9.99 6.28
CA THR A 264 1.79 10.90 6.20
C THR A 264 1.36 11.36 7.60
N LYS A 265 0.54 12.42 7.65
CA LYS A 265 -0.15 12.90 8.87
C LYS A 265 0.80 13.25 10.02
N LEU A 266 1.98 13.75 9.69
CA LEU A 266 3.01 14.10 10.67
C LEU A 266 3.32 12.97 11.66
N ALA A 267 3.21 11.71 11.23
CA ALA A 267 3.62 10.56 12.04
C ALA A 267 5.11 10.58 12.33
N SER A 268 5.90 11.23 11.48
CA SER A 268 7.31 11.54 11.70
C SER A 268 7.72 12.86 11.03
N VAL A 269 8.85 13.40 11.43
CA VAL A 269 9.51 14.54 10.79
C VAL A 269 10.83 14.05 10.20
N GLY A 270 11.11 14.38 8.95
CA GLY A 270 12.38 14.07 8.33
C GLY A 270 13.46 15.03 8.81
N VAL A 271 14.66 14.51 8.99
CA VAL A 271 15.82 15.28 9.45
C VAL A 271 16.98 14.99 8.51
N VAL A 272 17.28 15.91 7.63
CA VAL A 272 18.51 15.87 6.81
C VAL A 272 19.56 16.74 7.47
N THR A 273 20.75 16.19 7.66
CA THR A 273 21.88 16.96 8.22
C THR A 273 23.02 17.09 7.23
N ILE A 274 23.52 18.30 7.07
CA ILE A 274 24.75 18.58 6.32
C ILE A 274 25.79 19.01 7.35
N SER A 275 26.80 18.17 7.55
CA SER A 275 27.85 18.44 8.51
C SER A 275 28.81 19.53 8.00
N PRO A 276 29.59 20.20 8.87
CA PRO A 276 30.64 21.17 8.46
C PRO A 276 31.69 20.58 7.51
N LYS A 277 31.74 19.25 7.39
CA LYS A 277 32.63 18.51 6.46
C LYS A 277 31.94 18.08 5.16
N GLY A 278 30.71 18.56 4.91
CA GLY A 278 29.94 18.26 3.71
C GLY A 278 29.30 16.89 3.69
N LYS A 279 29.28 16.14 4.79
CA LYS A 279 28.57 14.85 4.83
C LYS A 279 27.06 15.08 4.98
N VAL A 280 26.29 14.58 4.02
CA VAL A 280 24.82 14.60 4.02
C VAL A 280 24.29 13.27 4.55
N THR A 281 23.33 13.33 5.48
CA THR A 281 22.62 12.13 6.01
C THR A 281 21.16 12.45 6.27
N ALA A 282 20.28 11.46 6.16
CA ALA A 282 18.86 11.59 6.49
C ALA A 282 18.44 10.57 7.55
N MET A 283 17.44 10.97 8.34
CA MET A 283 16.74 10.10 9.29
C MET A 283 15.30 10.55 9.44
N SER A 284 14.45 9.68 9.96
CA SER A 284 13.09 10.00 10.36
C SER A 284 13.00 10.08 11.89
N ALA A 285 12.36 11.11 12.40
CA ALA A 285 12.08 11.33 13.81
C ALA A 285 10.57 11.13 14.07
N PRO A 286 10.15 9.96 14.65
CA PRO A 286 8.74 9.72 14.95
C PRO A 286 8.20 10.78 15.92
N THR A 287 7.01 11.32 15.64
CA THR A 287 6.35 12.30 16.52
C THR A 287 5.65 11.63 17.71
N GLU A 288 5.39 10.33 17.62
CA GLU A 288 4.91 9.54 18.75
C GLU A 288 5.97 9.57 19.87
N GLY A 289 5.54 9.93 21.08
CA GLY A 289 6.45 10.09 22.23
C GLY A 289 7.19 11.43 22.31
N MET A 290 7.12 12.32 21.31
CA MET A 290 7.58 13.70 21.48
C MET A 290 6.66 14.45 22.43
N THR A 291 7.23 14.94 23.52
CA THR A 291 6.50 15.71 24.57
C THR A 291 6.70 17.22 24.45
N ALA A 292 7.73 17.65 23.75
CA ALA A 292 7.98 19.07 23.51
C ALA A 292 7.06 19.59 22.40
N GLU A 293 6.37 20.68 22.69
CA GLU A 293 5.46 21.36 21.77
C GLU A 293 5.65 22.88 21.88
N ASP A 294 5.57 23.54 20.74
CA ASP A 294 5.45 24.99 20.73
C ASP A 294 4.08 25.39 21.27
N LYS A 295 4.07 26.21 22.33
CA LYS A 295 2.85 26.54 23.07
C LYS A 295 1.83 27.35 22.26
N ASP A 296 2.32 28.26 21.42
CA ASP A 296 1.44 29.13 20.63
C ASP A 296 0.81 28.35 19.48
N VAL A 297 1.59 27.52 18.79
CA VAL A 297 1.12 26.63 17.74
C VAL A 297 0.13 25.60 18.30
N ALA A 298 0.44 25.00 19.46
CA ALA A 298 -0.43 24.02 20.12
C ALA A 298 -1.77 24.65 20.52
N ALA A 299 -1.75 25.86 21.11
CA ALA A 299 -2.97 26.58 21.50
C ALA A 299 -3.83 26.91 20.29
N ARG A 300 -3.24 27.33 19.16
CA ARG A 300 -4.00 27.63 17.95
C ARG A 300 -4.58 26.38 17.30
N ALA A 301 -3.79 25.30 17.19
CA ALA A 301 -4.26 24.02 16.69
C ALA A 301 -5.44 23.49 17.53
N ALA A 302 -5.34 23.58 18.86
CA ALA A 302 -6.43 23.18 19.77
C ALA A 302 -7.69 24.04 19.58
N ALA A 303 -7.54 25.34 19.33
CA ALA A 303 -8.68 26.23 19.06
C ALA A 303 -9.38 25.85 17.74
N ILE A 304 -8.62 25.61 16.66
CA ILE A 304 -9.17 25.14 15.38
C ILE A 304 -9.88 23.81 15.56
N GLN A 305 -9.26 22.86 16.29
CA GLN A 305 -9.87 21.57 16.58
C GLN A 305 -11.19 21.71 17.29
N LYS A 306 -11.25 22.61 18.30
CA LYS A 306 -12.47 22.87 19.06
C LYS A 306 -13.57 23.48 18.20
N GLU A 307 -13.26 24.44 17.32
CA GLU A 307 -14.21 25.04 16.38
C GLU A 307 -14.87 23.95 15.50
N ILE A 308 -14.05 23.03 14.97
CA ILE A 308 -14.55 21.89 14.17
C ILE A 308 -15.36 20.91 15.02
N ASP A 309 -14.91 20.57 16.23
CA ASP A 309 -15.65 19.65 17.11
C ASP A 309 -17.00 20.22 17.55
N ASP A 310 -17.08 21.52 17.78
CA ASP A 310 -18.35 22.19 18.11
C ASP A 310 -19.34 22.15 16.93
N ASP A 311 -18.88 22.29 15.69
CA ASP A 311 -19.73 22.33 14.49
C ASP A 311 -20.01 20.92 13.91
N TYR A 312 -19.04 20.03 13.94
CA TYR A 312 -19.06 18.74 13.24
C TYR A 312 -19.08 17.53 14.18
N GLY A 313 -18.88 17.72 15.49
CA GLY A 313 -18.81 16.62 16.47
C GLY A 313 -20.16 16.03 16.89
N THR A 314 -21.29 16.57 16.37
CA THR A 314 -22.62 16.05 16.71
C THR A 314 -22.80 14.62 16.24
N VAL A 315 -23.06 13.70 17.19
CA VAL A 315 -23.38 12.29 16.91
C VAL A 315 -24.75 12.20 16.24
N PHE A 316 -24.82 11.60 15.08
CA PHE A 316 -26.08 11.40 14.35
C PHE A 316 -26.44 9.93 14.14
N ALA A 317 -25.48 9.01 14.32
CA ALA A 317 -25.65 7.58 14.12
C ALA A 317 -24.64 6.77 14.95
N LYS A 318 -24.71 5.43 14.86
CA LYS A 318 -23.77 4.51 15.46
C LYS A 318 -23.43 3.38 14.51
N THR A 319 -22.19 2.89 14.58
CA THR A 319 -21.82 1.65 13.92
C THR A 319 -21.48 0.55 14.93
N LYS A 320 -21.98 -0.66 14.69
CA LYS A 320 -21.69 -1.88 15.47
C LYS A 320 -20.46 -2.62 14.96
N VAL A 321 -19.91 -2.19 13.83
CA VAL A 321 -18.75 -2.77 13.15
C VAL A 321 -17.74 -1.68 12.81
N GLU A 322 -16.49 -2.05 12.59
CA GLU A 322 -15.52 -1.17 11.97
C GLU A 322 -15.82 -1.09 10.48
N LEU A 323 -15.83 0.12 9.91
CA LEU A 323 -16.03 0.36 8.48
C LEU A 323 -14.66 0.68 7.87
N ASP A 324 -14.14 -0.24 7.08
CA ASP A 324 -12.77 -0.22 6.57
C ASP A 324 -12.56 0.82 5.47
N GLY A 325 -11.82 1.87 5.78
CA GLY A 325 -11.34 2.92 4.89
C GLY A 325 -9.81 2.99 4.82
N VAL A 326 -9.12 1.91 5.19
CA VAL A 326 -7.66 1.82 5.10
C VAL A 326 -7.21 1.98 3.64
N LYS A 327 -6.30 2.94 3.37
CA LYS A 327 -5.82 3.28 2.01
C LYS A 327 -5.45 2.04 1.19
N ALA A 328 -4.69 1.11 1.76
CA ALA A 328 -4.26 -0.10 1.07
C ALA A 328 -5.43 -1.01 0.69
N ASN A 329 -6.50 -1.05 1.49
CA ASN A 329 -7.65 -1.92 1.27
C ASN A 329 -8.62 -1.35 0.24
N VAL A 330 -9.10 -0.12 0.43
CA VAL A 330 -10.05 0.53 -0.49
C VAL A 330 -9.52 0.70 -1.91
N ARG A 331 -8.21 0.62 -2.10
CA ARG A 331 -7.52 0.78 -3.40
C ARG A 331 -7.08 -0.53 -4.03
N THR A 332 -7.38 -1.67 -3.41
CA THR A 332 -6.97 -3.00 -3.91
C THR A 332 -8.07 -4.04 -3.90
N HIS A 333 -9.12 -3.88 -3.10
CA HIS A 333 -10.24 -4.82 -2.99
C HIS A 333 -11.50 -4.15 -2.45
N GLU A 334 -12.60 -4.88 -2.45
CA GLU A 334 -13.89 -4.46 -1.90
C GLU A 334 -13.79 -4.25 -0.40
N THR A 335 -14.42 -3.19 0.12
CA THR A 335 -14.52 -2.93 1.56
C THR A 335 -15.95 -2.62 1.97
N ASN A 336 -16.31 -2.94 3.21
CA ASN A 336 -17.64 -2.68 3.74
C ASN A 336 -17.99 -1.18 3.80
N LEU A 337 -16.99 -0.30 3.92
CA LEU A 337 -17.20 1.15 3.82
C LEU A 337 -17.47 1.57 2.36
N GLY A 338 -16.77 0.97 1.40
CA GLY A 338 -17.01 1.17 -0.03
C GLY A 338 -18.43 0.74 -0.41
N ASP A 339 -18.88 -0.40 0.14
CA ASP A 339 -20.25 -0.90 -0.04
C ASP A 339 -21.29 0.07 0.54
N LEU A 340 -21.10 0.54 1.78
CA LEU A 340 -21.98 1.51 2.43
C LEU A 340 -22.11 2.80 1.59
N ILE A 341 -20.99 3.34 1.12
CA ILE A 341 -20.98 4.58 0.33
C ILE A 341 -21.71 4.38 -1.00
N THR A 342 -21.42 3.31 -1.72
CA THR A 342 -22.03 3.07 -3.03
C THR A 342 -23.51 2.70 -2.94
N ASP A 343 -23.94 2.00 -1.89
CA ASP A 343 -25.35 1.78 -1.61
C ASP A 343 -26.07 3.08 -1.30
N ALA A 344 -25.44 3.98 -0.55
CA ALA A 344 -25.97 5.32 -0.29
C ALA A 344 -26.13 6.14 -1.58
N LEU A 345 -25.19 6.04 -2.54
CA LEU A 345 -25.33 6.72 -3.84
C LEU A 345 -26.52 6.20 -4.65
N VAL A 346 -26.74 4.86 -4.68
CA VAL A 346 -27.93 4.27 -5.34
C VAL A 346 -29.21 4.78 -4.67
N TRP A 347 -29.27 4.75 -3.34
CA TRP A 347 -30.40 5.23 -2.58
C TRP A 347 -30.63 6.74 -2.78
N GLY A 348 -29.57 7.55 -2.71
CA GLY A 348 -29.62 8.99 -2.89
C GLY A 348 -30.13 9.41 -4.27
N ALA A 349 -29.68 8.74 -5.33
CA ALA A 349 -30.18 8.94 -6.68
C ALA A 349 -31.68 8.62 -6.75
N GLY A 350 -32.12 7.49 -6.17
CA GLY A 350 -33.52 7.07 -6.11
C GLY A 350 -34.39 8.05 -5.34
N LYS A 351 -33.92 8.55 -4.19
CA LYS A 351 -34.61 9.56 -3.37
C LYS A 351 -34.84 10.86 -4.16
N ASN A 352 -33.94 11.21 -5.06
CA ASN A 352 -34.02 12.40 -5.92
C ASN A 352 -34.66 12.11 -7.29
N GLY A 353 -35.43 11.02 -7.40
CA GLY A 353 -36.24 10.68 -8.57
C GLY A 353 -35.47 10.05 -9.74
N THR A 354 -34.21 9.75 -9.59
CA THR A 354 -33.40 9.09 -10.63
C THR A 354 -33.17 7.62 -10.30
N LYS A 355 -33.81 6.74 -11.07
CA LYS A 355 -33.55 5.30 -10.94
C LYS A 355 -32.23 4.97 -11.61
N VAL A 356 -31.32 4.36 -10.87
CA VAL A 356 -30.02 3.90 -11.37
C VAL A 356 -29.95 2.35 -11.36
N ASP A 357 -29.11 1.78 -12.20
CA ASP A 357 -28.85 0.35 -12.25
C ASP A 357 -27.76 -0.05 -11.27
N ALA A 358 -26.81 0.85 -11.02
CA ALA A 358 -25.65 0.60 -10.17
C ALA A 358 -25.01 1.93 -9.69
N ALA A 359 -24.01 1.81 -8.80
CA ALA A 359 -23.13 2.92 -8.44
C ALA A 359 -21.67 2.50 -8.49
N VAL A 360 -20.79 3.49 -8.75
CA VAL A 360 -19.32 3.34 -8.72
C VAL A 360 -18.72 4.55 -8.01
N THR A 361 -17.80 4.31 -7.07
CA THR A 361 -16.92 5.36 -6.54
C THR A 361 -15.48 4.86 -6.50
N ASN A 362 -14.52 5.76 -6.54
CA ASN A 362 -13.10 5.41 -6.50
C ASN A 362 -12.60 5.21 -5.06
N GLY A 363 -11.77 4.21 -4.84
CA GLY A 363 -11.15 3.93 -3.53
C GLY A 363 -10.28 5.10 -3.04
N GLY A 364 -9.72 5.89 -3.96
CA GLY A 364 -8.99 7.13 -3.64
C GLY A 364 -9.84 8.20 -2.99
N GLY A 365 -11.15 8.19 -3.23
CA GLY A 365 -12.13 9.08 -2.60
C GLY A 365 -12.42 8.76 -1.14
N ILE A 366 -12.07 7.56 -0.65
CA ILE A 366 -12.31 7.08 0.71
C ILE A 366 -11.04 7.24 1.54
N ARG A 367 -11.02 8.14 2.53
CA ARG A 367 -9.79 8.62 3.16
C ARG A 367 -9.56 8.17 4.59
N ALA A 368 -10.55 7.60 5.26
CA ALA A 368 -10.45 7.19 6.66
C ALA A 368 -11.37 6.01 7.00
N THR A 369 -10.99 5.26 8.03
CA THR A 369 -11.78 4.19 8.65
C THR A 369 -12.70 4.79 9.71
N ILE A 370 -13.96 4.36 9.75
CA ILE A 370 -14.87 4.68 10.86
C ILE A 370 -14.81 3.55 11.88
N LYS A 371 -14.35 3.86 13.08
CA LYS A 371 -14.26 2.89 14.17
C LYS A 371 -15.64 2.53 14.71
N LYS A 372 -15.78 1.32 15.29
CA LYS A 372 -16.99 0.91 15.99
C LYS A 372 -17.32 1.91 17.10
N GLY A 373 -18.56 2.40 17.13
CA GLY A 373 -19.04 3.39 18.09
C GLY A 373 -19.98 4.42 17.51
N ASP A 374 -19.93 5.63 18.04
CA ASP A 374 -20.68 6.78 17.54
C ASP A 374 -20.16 7.24 16.19
N ILE A 375 -21.05 7.75 15.34
CA ILE A 375 -20.71 8.38 14.05
C ILE A 375 -21.12 9.84 14.11
N THR A 376 -20.18 10.72 13.82
CA THR A 376 -20.37 12.18 13.75
C THR A 376 -20.31 12.68 12.31
N LYS A 377 -20.75 13.91 12.07
CA LYS A 377 -20.54 14.58 10.77
C LYS A 377 -19.05 14.67 10.44
N LYS A 378 -18.19 14.90 11.45
CA LYS A 378 -16.74 14.93 11.29
C LYS A 378 -16.19 13.61 10.72
N ASP A 379 -16.66 12.46 11.23
CA ASP A 379 -16.21 11.16 10.73
C ASP A 379 -16.50 11.00 9.24
N ILE A 380 -17.72 11.37 8.80
CA ILE A 380 -18.12 11.28 7.38
C ILE A 380 -17.31 12.25 6.52
N ASN A 381 -17.10 13.51 6.97
CA ASN A 381 -16.28 14.46 6.22
C ASN A 381 -14.80 14.05 6.18
N THR A 382 -14.28 13.38 7.22
CA THR A 382 -12.93 12.81 7.20
C THR A 382 -12.83 11.66 6.19
N VAL A 383 -13.87 10.86 6.03
CA VAL A 383 -13.95 9.80 5.02
C VAL A 383 -14.06 10.37 3.60
N LEU A 384 -14.88 11.41 3.40
CA LEU A 384 -15.21 12.02 2.11
C LEU A 384 -14.86 13.53 2.09
N PRO A 385 -13.57 13.90 2.14
CA PRO A 385 -13.16 15.28 2.39
C PRO A 385 -13.16 16.21 1.16
N PHE A 386 -13.44 15.69 -0.04
CA PHE A 386 -13.26 16.42 -1.30
C PHE A 386 -14.43 17.34 -1.66
N GLY A 387 -15.56 17.22 -0.97
CA GLY A 387 -16.79 17.95 -1.30
C GLY A 387 -17.42 17.52 -2.63
N ASN A 388 -17.09 16.30 -3.08
CA ASN A 388 -17.70 15.74 -4.30
C ASN A 388 -19.21 15.62 -4.18
N THR A 389 -19.89 15.79 -5.32
CA THR A 389 -21.35 15.71 -5.43
C THR A 389 -21.81 14.43 -6.12
N LEU A 390 -23.04 14.02 -5.87
CA LEU A 390 -23.68 12.89 -6.53
C LEU A 390 -24.00 13.22 -7.99
N SER A 391 -23.38 12.50 -8.90
CA SER A 391 -23.57 12.63 -10.35
C SER A 391 -24.17 11.37 -10.98
N ILE A 392 -24.79 11.52 -12.12
CA ILE A 392 -25.40 10.44 -12.91
C ILE A 392 -24.78 10.40 -14.30
N VAL A 393 -24.32 9.23 -14.69
CA VAL A 393 -23.85 8.98 -16.06
C VAL A 393 -24.62 7.84 -16.71
N LYS A 394 -24.83 7.92 -18.04
CA LYS A 394 -25.36 6.81 -18.84
C LYS A 394 -24.31 6.32 -19.79
N VAL A 395 -23.86 5.12 -19.55
CA VAL A 395 -22.78 4.46 -20.29
C VAL A 395 -23.27 3.15 -20.89
N THR A 396 -22.76 2.79 -22.06
CA THR A 396 -22.94 1.45 -22.60
C THR A 396 -22.19 0.42 -21.75
N GLY A 397 -22.58 -0.85 -21.86
CA GLY A 397 -21.81 -1.92 -21.19
C GLY A 397 -20.34 -1.95 -21.64
N ALA A 398 -20.07 -1.59 -22.89
CA ALA A 398 -18.69 -1.52 -23.39
C ALA A 398 -17.88 -0.41 -22.66
N GLU A 399 -18.45 0.78 -22.50
CA GLU A 399 -17.84 1.91 -21.78
C GLU A 399 -17.69 1.60 -20.27
N LEU A 400 -18.68 0.93 -19.66
CA LEU A 400 -18.56 0.48 -18.26
C LEU A 400 -17.42 -0.53 -18.08
N LEU A 401 -17.32 -1.50 -19.02
CA LEU A 401 -16.27 -2.51 -18.98
C LEU A 401 -14.88 -1.91 -19.23
N GLU A 402 -14.78 -0.92 -20.13
CA GLU A 402 -13.56 -0.13 -20.35
C GLU A 402 -13.14 0.59 -19.07
N ALA A 403 -14.06 1.29 -18.39
CA ALA A 403 -13.79 2.00 -17.16
C ALA A 403 -13.27 1.05 -16.06
N LEU A 404 -13.89 -0.12 -15.88
CA LEU A 404 -13.47 -1.10 -14.87
C LEU A 404 -12.14 -1.78 -15.24
N GLU A 405 -11.88 -2.06 -16.53
CA GLU A 405 -10.58 -2.59 -16.99
C GLU A 405 -9.47 -1.58 -16.72
N ALA A 406 -9.68 -0.30 -17.08
CA ALA A 406 -8.73 0.77 -16.87
C ALA A 406 -8.47 1.05 -15.38
N SER A 407 -9.51 1.07 -14.55
CA SER A 407 -9.39 1.38 -13.12
C SER A 407 -8.81 0.23 -12.27
N THR A 408 -8.56 -0.91 -12.88
CA THR A 408 -7.93 -2.07 -12.23
C THR A 408 -6.62 -2.49 -12.90
N TYR A 409 -6.02 -1.62 -13.73
CA TYR A 409 -4.89 -1.98 -14.59
C TYR A 409 -3.68 -2.53 -13.84
N CYS A 410 -3.41 -2.08 -12.62
CA CYS A 410 -2.28 -2.51 -11.81
C CYS A 410 -2.65 -3.51 -10.70
N THR A 411 -3.95 -3.90 -10.56
CA THR A 411 -4.35 -4.89 -9.54
C THR A 411 -3.48 -6.16 -9.68
N PRO A 412 -2.91 -6.69 -8.58
CA PRO A 412 -3.28 -6.47 -7.18
C PRO A 412 -2.62 -5.26 -6.49
N ASP A 413 -1.79 -4.50 -7.17
CA ASP A 413 -1.19 -3.27 -6.63
C ASP A 413 -2.26 -2.18 -6.45
N SER A 414 -1.96 -1.20 -5.57
CA SER A 414 -2.87 -0.13 -5.18
C SER A 414 -3.05 0.90 -6.29
N ILE A 415 -4.29 1.35 -6.52
CA ILE A 415 -4.62 2.47 -7.42
C ILE A 415 -5.75 3.32 -6.85
N GLY A 416 -5.62 4.64 -6.96
CA GLY A 416 -6.66 5.59 -6.52
C GLY A 416 -8.00 5.36 -7.21
N GLY A 417 -7.99 5.03 -8.48
CA GLY A 417 -9.17 4.73 -9.28
C GLY A 417 -9.86 3.39 -8.98
N PHE A 418 -9.34 2.54 -8.08
CA PHE A 418 -9.94 1.23 -7.81
C PHE A 418 -11.43 1.35 -7.49
N PRO A 419 -12.31 0.63 -8.22
CA PRO A 419 -13.75 0.81 -8.11
C PRO A 419 -14.32 0.11 -6.86
N GLN A 420 -15.00 0.87 -6.01
CA GLN A 420 -15.97 0.36 -5.05
C GLN A 420 -17.34 0.47 -5.70
N VAL A 421 -18.19 -0.55 -5.59
CA VAL A 421 -19.41 -0.64 -6.42
C VAL A 421 -20.64 -1.08 -5.64
N SER A 422 -21.82 -0.66 -6.12
CA SER A 422 -23.12 -1.21 -5.76
C SER A 422 -23.88 -1.60 -7.02
N GLY A 423 -24.56 -2.74 -6.99
CA GLY A 423 -25.32 -3.23 -8.14
C GLY A 423 -24.49 -3.81 -9.29
N ILE A 424 -23.16 -3.89 -9.17
CA ILE A 424 -22.27 -4.55 -10.13
C ILE A 424 -21.61 -5.75 -9.45
N VAL A 425 -21.59 -6.89 -10.13
CA VAL A 425 -20.79 -8.06 -9.72
C VAL A 425 -19.79 -8.35 -10.82
N TYR A 426 -18.50 -8.36 -10.48
CA TYR A 426 -17.44 -8.56 -11.46
C TYR A 426 -16.20 -9.25 -10.88
N THR A 427 -15.40 -9.84 -11.78
CA THR A 427 -14.13 -10.50 -11.46
C THR A 427 -12.98 -9.79 -12.14
N ILE A 428 -11.90 -9.62 -11.42
CA ILE A 428 -10.60 -9.11 -11.91
C ILE A 428 -9.62 -10.28 -11.96
N ASP A 429 -9.11 -10.61 -13.12
CA ASP A 429 -8.04 -11.61 -13.29
C ASP A 429 -6.67 -10.91 -13.19
N GLY A 430 -6.16 -10.81 -11.96
CA GLY A 430 -4.84 -10.22 -11.66
C GLY A 430 -3.65 -11.05 -12.15
N THR A 431 -3.89 -12.25 -12.72
CA THR A 431 -2.83 -13.05 -13.35
C THR A 431 -2.49 -12.57 -14.75
N LYS A 432 -3.37 -11.78 -15.36
CA LYS A 432 -3.18 -11.22 -16.70
C LYS A 432 -2.62 -9.80 -16.62
N THR A 433 -1.70 -9.49 -17.51
CA THR A 433 -1.16 -8.12 -17.67
C THR A 433 -2.19 -7.23 -18.35
N TYR A 434 -2.23 -5.95 -17.94
CA TYR A 434 -2.99 -4.93 -18.65
C TYR A 434 -2.45 -4.72 -20.07
N ASP A 435 -3.32 -4.61 -21.04
CA ASP A 435 -2.96 -4.34 -22.45
C ASP A 435 -3.17 -2.86 -22.73
N ALA A 436 -2.14 -2.06 -22.40
CA ALA A 436 -2.20 -0.61 -22.55
C ALA A 436 -2.30 -0.20 -24.02
N GLY A 437 -3.28 0.63 -24.34
CA GLY A 437 -3.46 1.31 -25.61
C GLY A 437 -2.94 2.73 -25.58
N ASP A 438 -3.64 3.64 -26.30
CA ASP A 438 -3.28 5.05 -26.34
C ASP A 438 -3.55 5.74 -24.99
N VAL A 439 -2.77 6.79 -24.72
CA VAL A 439 -3.00 7.65 -23.55
C VAL A 439 -4.33 8.38 -23.72
N TYR A 440 -5.16 8.40 -22.69
CA TYR A 440 -6.37 9.22 -22.68
C TYR A 440 -6.04 10.70 -22.83
N GLU A 441 -6.86 11.44 -23.57
CA GLU A 441 -6.63 12.86 -23.81
C GLU A 441 -6.62 13.68 -22.52
N GLY A 442 -5.50 14.34 -22.23
CA GLY A 442 -5.30 15.15 -21.03
C GLY A 442 -5.09 14.32 -19.76
N SER A 443 -4.64 13.08 -19.87
CA SER A 443 -4.44 12.15 -18.77
C SER A 443 -3.03 11.56 -18.76
N THR A 444 -2.64 10.96 -17.65
CA THR A 444 -1.45 10.11 -17.53
C THR A 444 -1.79 8.62 -17.70
N TYR A 445 -3.07 8.26 -17.76
CA TYR A 445 -3.55 6.89 -17.88
C TYR A 445 -3.80 6.48 -19.33
N HIS A 446 -3.74 5.18 -19.58
CA HIS A 446 -3.93 4.57 -20.89
C HIS A 446 -5.29 3.89 -20.99
N ALA A 447 -5.94 4.04 -22.16
CA ALA A 447 -7.08 3.21 -22.51
C ALA A 447 -6.67 1.73 -22.63
N PRO A 448 -7.55 0.77 -22.31
CA PRO A 448 -7.26 -0.63 -22.63
C PRO A 448 -7.31 -0.85 -24.16
N LYS A 449 -6.25 -1.44 -24.71
CA LYS A 449 -6.25 -1.88 -26.10
C LYS A 449 -7.16 -3.08 -26.31
N THR A 450 -7.16 -4.00 -25.34
CA THR A 450 -8.05 -5.16 -25.28
C THR A 450 -8.52 -5.38 -23.84
N ILE A 451 -9.78 -5.78 -23.71
CA ILE A 451 -10.34 -6.18 -22.41
C ILE A 451 -9.98 -7.64 -22.16
N ARG A 452 -9.29 -7.94 -21.06
CA ARG A 452 -8.89 -9.30 -20.74
C ARG A 452 -8.77 -9.63 -19.25
N ARG A 453 -8.82 -8.61 -18.39
CA ARG A 453 -8.70 -8.78 -16.93
C ARG A 453 -10.05 -8.74 -16.24
N VAL A 454 -10.95 -7.86 -16.68
CA VAL A 454 -12.26 -7.69 -16.06
C VAL A 454 -13.33 -8.49 -16.79
N THR A 455 -14.14 -9.18 -16.00
CA THR A 455 -15.36 -9.85 -16.45
C THR A 455 -16.52 -9.40 -15.58
N ILE A 456 -17.49 -8.68 -16.14
CA ILE A 456 -18.70 -8.26 -15.43
C ILE A 456 -19.72 -9.40 -15.56
N GLN A 457 -20.24 -9.93 -14.44
CA GLN A 457 -21.27 -10.97 -14.39
C GLN A 457 -22.67 -10.35 -14.48
N SER A 458 -22.91 -9.29 -13.67
CA SER A 458 -24.24 -8.67 -13.65
C SER A 458 -24.18 -7.18 -13.34
N VAL A 459 -25.20 -6.45 -13.79
CA VAL A 459 -25.47 -5.05 -13.43
C VAL A 459 -26.95 -4.92 -13.11
N GLY A 460 -27.29 -4.29 -11.97
CA GLY A 460 -28.66 -4.14 -11.49
C GLY A 460 -29.38 -5.48 -11.28
N GLY A 461 -28.64 -6.53 -10.88
CA GLY A 461 -29.15 -7.87 -10.69
C GLY A 461 -29.47 -8.63 -11.99
N LYS A 462 -29.12 -8.09 -13.16
CA LYS A 462 -29.34 -8.71 -14.47
C LYS A 462 -28.00 -9.08 -15.10
N ALA A 463 -27.98 -10.16 -15.90
CA ALA A 463 -26.81 -10.56 -16.66
C ALA A 463 -26.27 -9.37 -17.49
N PHE A 464 -24.95 -9.18 -17.46
CA PHE A 464 -24.28 -8.10 -18.16
C PHE A 464 -24.42 -8.20 -19.68
N ASN A 465 -24.54 -7.05 -20.34
CA ASN A 465 -24.59 -6.98 -21.80
C ASN A 465 -23.85 -5.74 -22.30
N LEU A 466 -22.90 -5.91 -23.21
CA LEU A 466 -22.06 -4.85 -23.78
C LEU A 466 -22.84 -3.72 -24.47
N ARG A 467 -24.02 -4.01 -25.01
CA ARG A 467 -24.84 -3.04 -25.77
C ARG A 467 -25.91 -2.33 -24.96
N THR A 468 -26.16 -2.81 -23.74
CA THR A 468 -27.13 -2.18 -22.84
C THR A 468 -26.57 -0.86 -22.34
N VAL A 469 -27.38 0.18 -22.32
CA VAL A 469 -27.06 1.44 -21.65
C VAL A 469 -27.48 1.33 -20.19
N TYR A 470 -26.50 1.46 -19.30
CA TYR A 470 -26.69 1.45 -17.86
C TYR A 470 -26.67 2.87 -17.30
N THR A 471 -27.52 3.14 -16.33
CA THR A 471 -27.54 4.38 -15.58
C THR A 471 -26.76 4.17 -14.28
N ILE A 472 -25.65 4.85 -14.13
CA ILE A 472 -24.71 4.70 -13.02
C ILE A 472 -24.71 5.95 -12.17
N ALA A 473 -24.88 5.79 -10.84
CA ALA A 473 -24.60 6.84 -9.87
C ALA A 473 -23.09 6.86 -9.57
N THR A 474 -22.51 8.04 -9.52
CA THR A 474 -21.09 8.22 -9.23
C THR A 474 -20.84 9.58 -8.60
N ASN A 475 -19.58 9.93 -8.36
CA ASN A 475 -19.24 11.29 -7.96
C ASN A 475 -18.92 12.18 -9.17
N ASP A 476 -19.02 13.51 -9.00
CA ASP A 476 -18.74 14.51 -10.03
C ASP A 476 -17.32 14.42 -10.58
N PHE A 477 -16.32 14.05 -9.72
CA PHE A 477 -14.94 13.85 -10.13
C PHE A 477 -14.79 12.70 -11.15
N LEU A 478 -15.39 11.52 -10.89
CA LEU A 478 -15.38 10.41 -11.85
C LEU A 478 -16.22 10.72 -13.08
N ALA A 479 -17.36 11.39 -12.90
CA ALA A 479 -18.20 11.83 -14.01
C ALA A 479 -17.46 12.79 -14.94
N ALA A 480 -16.54 13.61 -14.42
CA ALA A 480 -15.68 14.49 -15.19
C ALA A 480 -14.45 13.77 -15.83
N GLY A 481 -14.30 12.47 -15.60
CA GLY A 481 -13.18 11.65 -16.13
C GLY A 481 -11.96 11.60 -15.24
N GLY A 482 -12.12 11.89 -13.95
CA GLY A 482 -11.06 11.79 -12.95
C GLY A 482 -10.54 10.37 -12.80
N ASP A 483 -9.34 10.21 -12.27
CA ASP A 483 -8.63 8.94 -12.24
C ASP A 483 -8.60 8.30 -13.64
N THR A 484 -9.04 7.07 -13.78
CA THR A 484 -9.06 6.29 -15.02
C THR A 484 -10.44 6.27 -15.72
N TYR A 485 -11.41 7.08 -15.25
CA TYR A 485 -12.81 7.00 -15.69
C TYR A 485 -13.11 7.88 -16.92
N TYR A 486 -12.20 7.93 -17.89
CA TYR A 486 -12.38 8.71 -19.13
C TYR A 486 -13.69 8.37 -19.86
N ALA A 487 -14.10 7.10 -19.87
CA ALA A 487 -15.35 6.66 -20.46
C ALA A 487 -16.60 7.31 -19.83
N PHE A 488 -16.53 7.74 -18.55
CA PHE A 488 -17.63 8.47 -17.91
C PHE A 488 -17.72 9.91 -18.40
N LYS A 489 -16.58 10.57 -18.67
CA LYS A 489 -16.53 11.92 -19.26
C LYS A 489 -17.23 11.98 -20.61
N THR A 490 -17.10 10.92 -21.41
CA THR A 490 -17.67 10.82 -22.76
C THR A 490 -19.07 10.18 -22.79
N ALA A 491 -19.62 9.89 -21.62
CA ALA A 491 -20.95 9.26 -21.48
C ALA A 491 -22.06 10.03 -22.23
N SER A 492 -23.03 9.30 -22.78
CA SER A 492 -24.14 9.86 -23.55
C SER A 492 -25.03 10.81 -22.73
N VAL A 493 -25.08 10.62 -21.42
CA VAL A 493 -25.72 11.50 -20.44
C VAL A 493 -24.77 11.62 -19.26
N ASN A 494 -24.50 12.83 -18.85
CA ASN A 494 -23.64 13.16 -17.71
C ASN A 494 -24.18 14.45 -17.07
N TYR A 495 -24.66 14.34 -15.83
CA TYR A 495 -25.13 15.50 -15.08
C TYR A 495 -24.94 15.32 -13.57
N ASP A 496 -24.63 16.42 -12.92
CA ASP A 496 -24.47 16.51 -11.48
C ASP A 496 -25.83 16.87 -10.84
N LEU A 497 -26.18 16.17 -9.75
CA LEU A 497 -27.36 16.49 -8.93
C LEU A 497 -27.10 17.64 -7.96
N GLY A 498 -25.84 18.05 -7.76
CA GLY A 498 -25.45 19.13 -6.85
C GLY A 498 -25.63 18.78 -5.37
N ILE A 499 -25.75 17.49 -5.04
CA ILE A 499 -25.94 17.01 -3.65
C ILE A 499 -24.60 16.48 -3.15
N PRO A 500 -24.04 17.04 -2.07
CA PRO A 500 -22.79 16.55 -1.51
C PRO A 500 -22.85 15.06 -1.11
N MET A 501 -21.84 14.28 -1.48
CA MET A 501 -21.80 12.83 -1.20
C MET A 501 -21.84 12.53 0.30
N ASP A 502 -21.16 13.32 1.11
CA ASP A 502 -21.17 13.18 2.56
C ASP A 502 -22.58 13.36 3.14
N GLU A 503 -23.35 14.29 2.63
CA GLU A 503 -24.78 14.47 3.00
C GLU A 503 -25.62 13.28 2.56
N VAL A 504 -25.39 12.73 1.35
CA VAL A 504 -26.07 11.53 0.85
C VAL A 504 -25.81 10.34 1.78
N VAL A 505 -24.57 10.12 2.19
CA VAL A 505 -24.19 9.03 3.11
C VAL A 505 -24.81 9.24 4.49
N MET A 506 -24.74 10.47 5.04
CA MET A 506 -25.36 10.77 6.33
C MET A 506 -26.87 10.54 6.31
N ASP A 507 -27.54 10.99 5.27
CA ASP A 507 -28.98 10.83 5.09
C ASP A 507 -29.38 9.36 4.95
N TYR A 508 -28.63 8.58 4.18
CA TYR A 508 -28.81 7.13 4.04
C TYR A 508 -28.72 6.43 5.40
N VAL A 509 -27.66 6.71 6.15
CA VAL A 509 -27.47 6.10 7.49
C VAL A 509 -28.58 6.53 8.45
N LYS A 510 -29.00 7.79 8.43
CA LYS A 510 -30.09 8.31 9.30
C LYS A 510 -31.44 7.69 8.97
N THR A 511 -31.79 7.66 7.68
CA THR A 511 -33.17 7.37 7.26
C THR A 511 -33.35 5.91 6.90
N GLU A 512 -32.51 5.34 6.05
CA GLU A 512 -32.63 3.95 5.58
C GLU A 512 -32.15 2.98 6.66
N LEU A 513 -30.96 3.21 7.23
CA LEU A 513 -30.40 2.38 8.30
C LEU A 513 -30.91 2.79 9.70
N LYS A 514 -31.80 3.78 9.80
CA LYS A 514 -32.40 4.23 11.07
C LYS A 514 -31.36 4.59 12.15
N GLY A 515 -30.23 5.18 11.71
CA GLY A 515 -29.14 5.61 12.58
C GLY A 515 -28.23 4.50 13.10
N VAL A 516 -28.31 3.27 12.57
CA VAL A 516 -27.46 2.15 13.03
C VAL A 516 -26.90 1.37 11.85
N VAL A 517 -25.59 1.40 11.71
CA VAL A 517 -24.87 0.48 10.82
C VAL A 517 -24.62 -0.83 11.56
N SER A 518 -25.20 -1.94 11.09
CA SER A 518 -25.17 -3.23 11.76
C SER A 518 -24.22 -4.21 11.06
N ALA A 519 -23.81 -5.27 11.78
CA ALA A 519 -23.02 -6.36 11.19
C ALA A 519 -23.81 -7.16 10.14
N GLU A 520 -25.14 -7.16 10.22
CA GLU A 520 -25.99 -7.84 9.25
C GLU A 520 -25.92 -7.19 7.88
N ASN A 521 -25.75 -5.85 7.84
CA ASN A 521 -25.71 -5.09 6.60
C ASN A 521 -24.26 -4.87 6.08
N TYR A 522 -23.32 -4.58 7.00
CA TYR A 522 -21.95 -4.16 6.65
C TYR A 522 -20.91 -4.79 7.58
N GLY A 523 -21.09 -6.03 8.04
CA GLY A 523 -20.15 -6.74 8.91
C GLY A 523 -18.85 -7.09 8.21
N GLU A 524 -18.96 -7.53 6.98
CA GLU A 524 -17.85 -7.84 6.06
C GLU A 524 -18.16 -7.21 4.70
N ALA A 525 -17.16 -7.11 3.83
CA ALA A 525 -17.37 -6.71 2.43
C ALA A 525 -18.26 -7.75 1.73
N GLY A 526 -19.08 -7.31 0.79
CA GLY A 526 -19.94 -8.19 0.00
C GLY A 526 -19.16 -9.01 -1.04
N ASP A 527 -19.88 -9.79 -1.84
CA ASP A 527 -19.31 -10.60 -2.93
C ASP A 527 -19.42 -9.88 -4.29
N ARG A 528 -19.22 -8.56 -4.32
CA ARG A 528 -19.36 -7.74 -5.54
C ARG A 528 -18.12 -7.82 -6.41
N ILE A 529 -16.94 -7.92 -5.79
CA ILE A 529 -15.64 -7.88 -6.46
C ILE A 529 -14.82 -9.13 -6.14
N THR A 530 -14.63 -9.99 -7.12
CA THR A 530 -13.75 -11.15 -6.99
C THR A 530 -12.40 -10.86 -7.64
N ILE A 531 -11.29 -11.10 -6.93
CA ILE A 531 -9.95 -10.93 -7.49
C ILE A 531 -9.25 -12.28 -7.56
N ILE A 532 -8.94 -12.72 -8.79
CA ILE A 532 -8.10 -13.88 -9.03
C ILE A 532 -6.65 -13.44 -8.88
N LYS A 533 -6.00 -13.89 -7.79
CA LYS A 533 -4.60 -13.57 -7.51
C LYS A 533 -3.67 -14.60 -8.14
N GLY A 534 -2.60 -14.16 -8.75
CA GLY A 534 -1.49 -15.01 -9.15
C GLY A 534 -0.63 -15.44 -7.95
N LEU A 535 0.35 -16.32 -8.23
CA LEU A 535 1.39 -16.60 -7.25
C LEU A 535 2.33 -15.37 -7.12
N PRO A 536 2.84 -15.06 -5.92
CA PRO A 536 3.83 -13.99 -5.75
C PRO A 536 5.23 -14.38 -6.27
N PHE A 537 5.41 -15.64 -6.69
CA PHE A 537 6.72 -16.21 -7.04
C PHE A 537 7.10 -15.91 -8.48
N THR A 538 8.15 -15.15 -8.68
CA THR A 538 8.66 -14.77 -10.02
C THR A 538 9.34 -15.92 -10.76
N ASP A 539 9.71 -16.99 -10.07
CA ASP A 539 10.38 -18.19 -10.60
C ASP A 539 9.44 -19.39 -10.83
N VAL A 540 8.12 -19.17 -10.75
CA VAL A 540 7.09 -20.17 -11.06
C VAL A 540 6.35 -19.74 -12.32
N ASP A 541 6.68 -20.37 -13.45
CA ASP A 541 6.02 -20.10 -14.74
C ASP A 541 4.53 -20.47 -14.66
N PRO A 542 3.60 -19.55 -14.97
CA PRO A 542 2.18 -19.84 -15.02
C PRO A 542 1.77 -20.97 -15.96
N SER A 543 2.58 -21.27 -16.99
CA SER A 543 2.35 -22.36 -17.93
C SER A 543 2.93 -23.72 -17.46
N ALA A 544 3.68 -23.74 -16.37
CA ALA A 544 4.26 -24.98 -15.85
C ALA A 544 3.18 -25.95 -15.35
N ALA A 545 3.34 -27.24 -15.63
CA ALA A 545 2.38 -28.27 -15.23
C ALA A 545 2.11 -28.27 -13.70
N TYR A 546 3.10 -27.92 -12.91
CA TYR A 546 3.00 -27.86 -11.44
C TYR A 546 2.43 -26.52 -10.90
N TYR A 547 2.13 -25.53 -11.76
CA TYR A 547 1.66 -24.21 -11.32
C TYR A 547 0.43 -24.31 -10.42
N SER A 548 -0.58 -25.07 -10.84
CA SER A 548 -1.83 -25.24 -10.07
C SER A 548 -1.59 -25.87 -8.70
N ALA A 549 -0.64 -26.81 -8.60
CA ALA A 549 -0.31 -27.45 -7.33
C ALA A 549 0.42 -26.49 -6.38
N VAL A 550 1.38 -25.71 -6.90
CA VAL A 550 2.07 -24.67 -6.11
C VAL A 550 1.09 -23.62 -5.64
N LYS A 551 0.18 -23.16 -6.52
CA LYS A 551 -0.88 -22.19 -6.21
C LYS A 551 -1.78 -22.71 -5.10
N TYR A 552 -2.30 -23.94 -5.23
CA TYR A 552 -3.12 -24.57 -4.21
C TYR A 552 -2.42 -24.61 -2.85
N CYS A 553 -1.18 -25.09 -2.82
CA CYS A 553 -0.42 -25.18 -1.58
C CYS A 553 -0.12 -23.82 -0.94
N TYR A 554 0.12 -22.78 -1.75
CA TYR A 554 0.36 -21.43 -1.28
C TYR A 554 -0.92 -20.79 -0.71
N GLU A 555 -2.01 -20.82 -1.44
CA GLU A 555 -3.31 -20.23 -1.04
C GLU A 555 -3.89 -20.89 0.21
N ASN A 556 -3.65 -22.19 0.40
CA ASN A 556 -4.07 -22.92 1.60
C ASN A 556 -3.01 -22.96 2.72
N ASN A 557 -1.98 -22.12 2.65
CA ASN A 557 -0.89 -22.06 3.65
C ASN A 557 -0.17 -23.38 3.96
N ILE A 558 -0.24 -24.35 3.03
CA ILE A 558 0.37 -25.68 3.18
C ILE A 558 1.85 -25.62 2.94
N PHE A 559 2.27 -25.00 1.82
CA PHE A 559 3.68 -24.95 1.41
C PHE A 559 4.00 -23.57 0.81
N LYS A 560 4.89 -22.82 1.48
CA LYS A 560 5.23 -21.44 1.16
C LYS A 560 6.50 -21.33 0.31
N GLY A 561 6.80 -20.15 -0.20
CA GLY A 561 8.06 -19.82 -0.85
C GLY A 561 9.27 -19.97 0.08
N VAL A 562 10.46 -19.95 -0.51
CA VAL A 562 11.74 -19.82 0.22
C VAL A 562 11.94 -18.38 0.65
N THR A 563 11.49 -17.43 -0.18
CA THR A 563 11.29 -16.02 0.15
C THR A 563 9.88 -15.61 -0.24
N ASP A 564 9.50 -14.37 0.00
CA ASP A 564 8.19 -13.85 -0.38
C ASP A 564 7.96 -13.87 -1.91
N THR A 565 9.04 -13.78 -2.70
CA THR A 565 8.97 -13.70 -4.18
C THR A 565 9.58 -14.90 -4.91
N MET A 566 10.16 -15.87 -4.19
CA MET A 566 10.84 -17.02 -4.79
C MET A 566 10.34 -18.33 -4.20
N PHE A 567 9.89 -19.24 -5.05
CA PHE A 567 9.50 -20.61 -4.67
C PHE A 567 10.64 -21.59 -4.76
N MET A 568 11.57 -21.40 -5.70
CA MET A 568 12.67 -22.32 -6.06
C MET A 568 12.19 -23.71 -6.45
N PRO A 569 11.37 -23.86 -7.50
CA PRO A 569 10.65 -25.10 -7.82
C PRO A 569 11.56 -26.31 -8.00
N ASN A 570 12.75 -26.12 -8.57
CA ASN A 570 13.70 -27.20 -8.86
C ASN A 570 14.62 -27.57 -7.67
N ASN A 571 14.64 -26.77 -6.61
CA ASN A 571 15.42 -27.09 -5.42
C ASN A 571 14.77 -28.25 -4.66
N THR A 572 15.59 -29.12 -4.06
CA THR A 572 15.11 -30.24 -3.23
C THR A 572 14.75 -29.75 -1.82
N ILE A 573 13.80 -30.41 -1.18
CA ILE A 573 13.52 -30.17 0.24
C ILE A 573 14.29 -31.14 1.12
N THR A 574 14.51 -30.73 2.36
CA THR A 574 15.17 -31.57 3.36
C THR A 574 14.16 -32.38 4.18
N ARG A 575 14.65 -33.41 4.86
CA ARG A 575 13.86 -34.24 5.78
C ARG A 575 13.25 -33.41 6.92
N GLY A 576 14.00 -32.43 7.44
CA GLY A 576 13.51 -31.50 8.45
C GLY A 576 12.38 -30.60 7.95
N GLN A 577 12.48 -30.11 6.71
CA GLN A 577 11.42 -29.32 6.09
C GLN A 577 10.13 -30.14 5.88
N MET A 578 10.26 -31.39 5.43
CA MET A 578 9.10 -32.28 5.22
C MET A 578 8.26 -32.44 6.48
N VAL A 579 8.85 -32.84 7.59
CA VAL A 579 8.10 -33.05 8.84
C VAL A 579 7.55 -31.73 9.40
N THR A 580 8.21 -30.61 9.12
CA THR A 580 7.73 -29.28 9.49
C THR A 580 6.47 -28.89 8.74
N VAL A 581 6.35 -29.23 7.46
CA VAL A 581 5.14 -29.01 6.68
C VAL A 581 3.97 -29.78 7.29
N LEU A 582 4.13 -31.08 7.56
CA LEU A 582 3.06 -31.90 8.15
C LEU A 582 2.69 -31.45 9.58
N TRP A 583 3.69 -31.06 10.38
CA TRP A 583 3.47 -30.52 11.70
C TRP A 583 2.62 -29.23 11.67
N ARG A 584 2.91 -28.33 10.72
CA ARG A 584 2.11 -27.11 10.48
C ARG A 584 0.70 -27.41 10.00
N MET A 585 0.55 -28.36 9.06
CA MET A 585 -0.77 -28.81 8.60
C MET A 585 -1.64 -29.32 9.76
N ASN A 586 -1.00 -29.87 10.82
CA ASN A 586 -1.69 -30.34 12.02
C ASN A 586 -1.81 -29.26 13.13
N GLY A 587 -1.64 -27.98 12.82
CA GLY A 587 -1.80 -26.88 13.77
C GLY A 587 -0.61 -26.66 14.71
N SER A 588 0.57 -27.18 14.36
CA SER A 588 1.83 -27.00 15.11
C SER A 588 1.75 -27.39 16.61
N PRO A 589 1.23 -28.59 16.95
CA PRO A 589 1.06 -28.99 18.34
C PRO A 589 2.42 -29.13 19.06
N GLU A 590 2.45 -28.76 20.36
CA GLU A 590 3.64 -28.97 21.17
C GLU A 590 3.90 -30.49 21.35
N PRO A 591 5.12 -30.99 21.07
CA PRO A 591 5.46 -32.39 21.29
C PRO A 591 5.46 -32.73 22.78
N LYS A 592 4.93 -33.90 23.14
CA LYS A 592 4.86 -34.38 24.51
C LYS A 592 6.20 -34.97 24.99
N ASN A 593 7.00 -35.46 24.04
CA ASN A 593 8.29 -36.11 24.30
C ASN A 593 9.44 -35.28 23.73
N ALA A 594 10.61 -35.38 24.35
CA ALA A 594 11.82 -34.79 23.81
C ALA A 594 12.23 -35.48 22.48
N ASN A 595 12.94 -34.74 21.63
CA ASN A 595 13.49 -35.30 20.40
C ASN A 595 14.41 -36.49 20.69
N PRO A 596 14.16 -37.66 20.05
CA PRO A 596 14.97 -38.87 20.33
C PRO A 596 16.30 -38.91 19.55
N PHE A 597 16.51 -38.02 18.57
CA PHE A 597 17.64 -38.07 17.64
C PHE A 597 18.80 -37.19 18.08
N GLY A 598 19.99 -37.78 18.22
CA GLY A 598 21.19 -37.10 18.74
C GLY A 598 21.78 -36.07 17.77
N ASP A 599 21.47 -36.15 16.46
CA ASP A 599 21.94 -35.24 15.42
C ASP A 599 21.02 -33.99 15.24
N VAL A 600 19.97 -33.85 16.08
CA VAL A 600 19.06 -32.69 16.03
C VAL A 600 19.29 -31.85 17.29
N ALA A 601 19.96 -30.72 17.13
CA ALA A 601 20.26 -29.81 18.23
C ALA A 601 18.96 -29.25 18.86
N ALA A 602 18.96 -28.99 20.15
CA ALA A 602 17.80 -28.38 20.86
C ALA A 602 17.46 -27.00 20.33
N THR A 603 18.42 -26.29 19.72
CA THR A 603 18.20 -24.97 19.07
C THR A 603 17.78 -25.06 17.61
N SER A 604 17.66 -26.28 17.05
CA SER A 604 17.24 -26.47 15.68
C SER A 604 15.82 -25.94 15.44
N PRO A 605 15.56 -25.20 14.36
CA PRO A 605 14.20 -24.77 14.00
C PRO A 605 13.26 -25.95 13.70
N PHE A 606 13.79 -27.13 13.48
CA PHE A 606 13.05 -28.36 13.17
C PHE A 606 12.78 -29.23 14.40
N VAL A 607 13.37 -28.93 15.58
CA VAL A 607 13.37 -29.84 16.73
C VAL A 607 11.96 -30.22 17.19
N LYS A 608 11.02 -29.27 17.28
CA LYS A 608 9.64 -29.53 17.67
C LYS A 608 8.89 -30.41 16.66
N ALA A 609 9.02 -30.08 15.38
CA ALA A 609 8.39 -30.85 14.31
C ALA A 609 8.94 -32.28 14.23
N ILE A 610 10.23 -32.47 14.42
CA ILE A 610 10.88 -33.79 14.42
C ILE A 610 10.44 -34.61 15.64
N ALA A 611 10.42 -33.99 16.83
CA ALA A 611 9.95 -34.66 18.06
C ALA A 611 8.48 -35.10 17.91
N TRP A 612 7.62 -34.21 17.42
CA TRP A 612 6.22 -34.54 17.14
C TRP A 612 6.07 -35.65 16.10
N ALA A 613 6.82 -35.63 15.03
CA ALA A 613 6.76 -36.67 14.02
C ALA A 613 7.25 -38.04 14.53
N ALA A 614 8.24 -38.04 15.41
CA ALA A 614 8.76 -39.25 16.04
C ALA A 614 7.76 -39.84 17.04
N GLU A 615 7.19 -39.03 17.94
CA GLU A 615 6.21 -39.51 18.93
C GLU A 615 4.94 -40.09 18.31
N ASN A 616 4.52 -39.55 17.14
CA ASN A 616 3.37 -40.02 16.38
C ASN A 616 3.74 -41.10 15.34
N LYS A 617 4.95 -41.63 15.36
CA LYS A 617 5.46 -42.71 14.49
C LYS A 617 5.41 -42.38 12.99
N LEU A 618 5.42 -41.11 12.62
CA LEU A 618 5.49 -40.67 11.23
C LEU A 618 6.89 -40.93 10.67
N THR A 619 7.91 -40.91 11.54
CA THR A 619 9.30 -41.19 11.19
C THR A 619 9.99 -42.00 12.27
N ASN A 620 10.90 -42.90 11.85
CA ASN A 620 11.78 -43.64 12.74
C ASN A 620 13.27 -43.18 12.60
N GLY A 621 13.51 -42.02 11.97
CA GLY A 621 14.86 -41.60 11.61
C GLY A 621 15.42 -42.35 10.39
N ILE A 622 16.69 -42.18 10.10
CA ILE A 622 17.45 -43.03 9.20
C ILE A 622 18.14 -44.19 10.01
N THR A 623 18.37 -43.95 11.28
CA THR A 623 18.66 -44.92 12.32
C THR A 623 17.87 -44.56 13.57
N GLU A 624 17.93 -45.41 14.62
CA GLU A 624 17.27 -45.14 15.90
C GLU A 624 17.72 -43.84 16.56
N THR A 625 18.93 -43.38 16.28
CA THR A 625 19.53 -42.18 16.91
C THR A 625 19.82 -41.03 15.96
N THR A 626 19.53 -41.19 14.65
CA THR A 626 19.88 -40.22 13.61
C THR A 626 18.69 -39.92 12.73
N PHE A 627 18.30 -38.61 12.63
CA PHE A 627 17.24 -38.14 11.76
C PHE A 627 17.72 -37.59 10.41
N ALA A 628 18.91 -36.96 10.38
CA ALA A 628 19.51 -36.24 9.26
C ALA A 628 18.64 -35.10 8.73
N PRO A 629 18.36 -34.04 9.53
CA PRO A 629 17.39 -32.97 9.18
C PRO A 629 17.78 -32.16 7.95
N ALA A 630 19.07 -32.03 7.64
CA ALA A 630 19.57 -31.27 6.49
C ALA A 630 19.70 -32.12 5.21
N GLN A 631 19.52 -33.44 5.29
CA GLN A 631 19.62 -34.32 4.12
C GLN A 631 18.42 -34.12 3.21
N ALA A 632 18.64 -34.03 1.90
CA ALA A 632 17.57 -34.05 0.90
C ALA A 632 16.72 -35.32 1.03
N ILE A 633 15.40 -35.17 1.00
CA ILE A 633 14.48 -36.31 1.11
C ILE A 633 14.23 -36.93 -0.27
N SER A 634 14.29 -38.26 -0.38
CA SER A 634 13.89 -38.95 -1.63
C SER A 634 12.36 -39.04 -1.77
N ARG A 635 11.88 -39.22 -3.01
CA ARG A 635 10.45 -39.34 -3.30
C ARG A 635 9.80 -40.45 -2.48
N GLN A 636 10.39 -41.67 -2.45
CA GLN A 636 9.84 -42.75 -1.63
C GLN A 636 9.84 -42.44 -0.12
N GLN A 637 10.87 -41.76 0.40
CA GLN A 637 10.89 -41.37 1.80
C GLN A 637 9.79 -40.32 2.12
N PHE A 638 9.61 -39.35 1.23
CA PHE A 638 8.56 -38.37 1.35
C PHE A 638 7.18 -39.04 1.40
N LEU A 639 6.89 -39.88 0.42
CA LEU A 639 5.62 -40.58 0.31
C LEU A 639 5.38 -41.55 1.48
N THR A 640 6.45 -42.18 2.01
CA THR A 640 6.35 -43.03 3.21
C THR A 640 5.94 -42.24 4.46
N ILE A 641 6.49 -41.02 4.65
CA ILE A 641 6.12 -40.18 5.78
C ILE A 641 4.69 -39.66 5.58
N LEU A 642 4.30 -39.28 4.35
CA LEU A 642 2.95 -38.81 4.04
C LEU A 642 1.91 -39.91 4.23
N TYR A 643 2.20 -41.14 3.82
CA TYR A 643 1.37 -42.34 4.04
C TYR A 643 1.11 -42.58 5.54
N ARG A 644 2.16 -42.54 6.35
CA ARG A 644 2.03 -42.68 7.81
C ARG A 644 1.26 -41.51 8.44
N TYR A 645 1.38 -40.33 7.87
CA TYR A 645 0.58 -39.17 8.28
C TYR A 645 -0.92 -39.41 7.96
N ALA A 646 -1.24 -39.93 6.78
CA ALA A 646 -2.61 -40.32 6.42
C ALA A 646 -3.19 -41.34 7.42
N GLN A 647 -2.42 -42.37 7.78
CA GLN A 647 -2.80 -43.36 8.80
C GLN A 647 -3.00 -42.71 10.19
N PHE A 648 -2.10 -41.82 10.58
CA PHE A 648 -2.18 -41.10 11.86
C PHE A 648 -3.45 -40.23 11.95
N MET A 649 -3.85 -39.61 10.85
CA MET A 649 -5.07 -38.81 10.74
C MET A 649 -6.35 -39.66 10.58
N GLY A 650 -6.21 -40.97 10.42
CA GLY A 650 -7.34 -41.91 10.21
C GLY A 650 -7.94 -41.86 8.81
N TYR A 651 -7.20 -41.32 7.82
CA TYR A 651 -7.66 -41.33 6.43
C TYR A 651 -7.57 -42.73 5.83
N ASP A 652 -8.44 -43.02 4.84
CA ASP A 652 -8.47 -44.32 4.17
C ASP A 652 -7.22 -44.50 3.31
N VAL A 653 -6.45 -45.53 3.61
CA VAL A 653 -5.25 -45.93 2.88
C VAL A 653 -5.38 -47.31 2.22
N SER A 654 -6.58 -47.96 2.27
CA SER A 654 -6.83 -49.31 1.81
C SER A 654 -6.61 -49.48 0.29
N VAL A 655 -6.79 -48.42 -0.49
CA VAL A 655 -6.53 -48.43 -1.94
C VAL A 655 -5.14 -48.94 -2.30
N GLY A 656 -4.16 -48.80 -1.38
CA GLY A 656 -2.81 -49.32 -1.58
C GLY A 656 -2.74 -50.84 -1.67
N GLU A 657 -3.60 -51.55 -0.96
CA GLU A 657 -3.63 -53.03 -0.93
C GLU A 657 -4.03 -53.61 -2.29
N ASP A 658 -4.89 -52.90 -3.06
CA ASP A 658 -5.37 -53.33 -4.38
C ASP A 658 -4.54 -52.72 -5.53
N THR A 659 -3.52 -51.90 -5.24
CA THR A 659 -2.74 -51.18 -6.26
C THR A 659 -1.49 -51.98 -6.67
N ASN A 660 -1.41 -52.34 -7.96
CA ASN A 660 -0.26 -52.98 -8.52
C ASN A 660 0.75 -51.95 -9.10
N ILE A 661 1.97 -51.95 -8.60
CA ILE A 661 3.06 -51.06 -9.08
C ILE A 661 4.11 -51.85 -9.89
N LEU A 662 3.96 -53.12 -10.14
CA LEU A 662 4.96 -53.97 -10.85
C LEU A 662 5.11 -53.59 -12.33
N SER A 663 4.19 -52.83 -12.89
CA SER A 663 4.24 -52.36 -14.28
C SER A 663 5.21 -51.20 -14.50
N PHE A 664 5.73 -50.57 -13.44
CA PHE A 664 6.68 -49.45 -13.55
C PHE A 664 8.07 -49.97 -13.82
N GLU A 665 8.79 -49.30 -14.75
CA GLU A 665 10.11 -49.73 -15.24
C GLU A 665 11.17 -49.77 -14.14
N ASP A 666 11.03 -48.92 -13.09
CA ASP A 666 11.98 -48.76 -11.99
C ASP A 666 11.47 -49.29 -10.64
N VAL A 667 10.46 -50.16 -10.66
CA VAL A 667 9.86 -50.72 -9.44
C VAL A 667 10.89 -51.44 -8.55
N GLY A 668 11.90 -52.06 -9.13
CA GLY A 668 13.01 -52.72 -8.40
C GLY A 668 13.88 -51.76 -7.58
N GLU A 669 13.78 -50.45 -7.78
CA GLU A 669 14.46 -49.44 -6.99
C GLU A 669 13.69 -49.01 -5.72
N VAL A 670 12.44 -49.42 -5.60
CA VAL A 670 11.60 -49.13 -4.42
C VAL A 670 12.15 -49.96 -3.24
N GLY A 671 12.47 -49.27 -2.15
CA GLY A 671 12.88 -49.94 -0.91
C GLY A 671 11.71 -50.71 -0.29
N GLU A 672 11.94 -51.88 0.29
CA GLU A 672 10.92 -52.72 0.90
C GLU A 672 10.02 -51.96 1.88
N TYR A 673 10.60 -51.07 2.70
CA TYR A 673 9.90 -50.23 3.66
C TYR A 673 8.92 -49.24 3.03
N ALA A 674 9.10 -48.92 1.74
CA ALA A 674 8.34 -47.91 1.02
C ALA A 674 7.23 -48.51 0.11
N ILE A 675 7.26 -49.85 -0.09
CA ILE A 675 6.29 -50.52 -1.01
C ILE A 675 4.84 -50.17 -0.69
N PRO A 676 4.34 -50.31 0.56
CA PRO A 676 2.94 -49.94 0.86
C PRO A 676 2.60 -48.48 0.58
N ALA A 677 3.56 -47.60 0.90
CA ALA A 677 3.37 -46.15 0.66
C ALA A 677 3.37 -45.81 -0.84
N MET A 678 4.21 -46.46 -1.64
CA MET A 678 4.23 -46.24 -3.10
C MET A 678 2.99 -46.78 -3.77
N GLN A 679 2.51 -47.98 -3.35
CA GLN A 679 1.23 -48.55 -3.81
C GLN A 679 0.07 -47.57 -3.49
N TRP A 680 -0.04 -47.13 -2.23
CA TRP A 680 -1.05 -46.17 -1.84
C TRP A 680 -0.95 -44.85 -2.61
N ALA A 681 0.25 -44.29 -2.79
CA ALA A 681 0.42 -43.02 -3.47
C ALA A 681 0.02 -43.08 -4.94
N VAL A 682 0.25 -44.19 -5.62
CA VAL A 682 -0.21 -44.44 -6.99
C VAL A 682 -1.72 -44.63 -7.01
N GLY A 683 -2.24 -45.53 -6.17
CA GLY A 683 -3.65 -45.89 -6.14
C GLY A 683 -4.58 -44.73 -5.76
N SER A 684 -4.17 -43.88 -4.81
CA SER A 684 -4.89 -42.67 -4.40
C SER A 684 -4.71 -41.52 -5.39
N GLY A 685 -3.76 -41.61 -6.33
CA GLY A 685 -3.41 -40.54 -7.25
C GLY A 685 -2.63 -39.39 -6.59
N VAL A 686 -2.08 -39.59 -5.39
CA VAL A 686 -1.13 -38.65 -4.76
C VAL A 686 0.13 -38.54 -5.63
N LEU A 687 0.65 -39.68 -6.11
CA LEU A 687 1.71 -39.75 -7.11
C LEU A 687 1.09 -40.03 -8.49
N ALA A 688 1.15 -39.04 -9.38
CA ALA A 688 0.90 -39.24 -10.80
C ALA A 688 2.20 -39.75 -11.44
N ALA A 689 2.16 -40.99 -11.95
CA ALA A 689 3.32 -41.59 -12.61
C ALA A 689 2.86 -42.29 -13.90
N GLU A 690 3.59 -42.10 -15.00
CA GLU A 690 3.25 -42.72 -16.29
C GLU A 690 4.04 -44.02 -16.52
N LYS A 691 5.34 -44.00 -16.45
CA LYS A 691 6.25 -45.14 -16.73
C LYS A 691 7.21 -45.46 -15.59
N THR A 692 7.63 -44.42 -14.84
CA THR A 692 8.62 -44.55 -13.78
C THR A 692 8.15 -43.91 -12.50
N LEU A 693 8.52 -44.46 -11.34
CA LEU A 693 8.24 -43.95 -10.00
C LEU A 693 9.31 -42.98 -9.51
N THR A 694 10.54 -43.13 -10.02
CA THR A 694 11.74 -42.40 -9.57
C THR A 694 11.93 -42.39 -8.04
N PRO A 695 11.87 -43.57 -7.35
CA PRO A 695 11.68 -43.61 -5.90
C PRO A 695 12.87 -43.07 -5.12
N ARG A 696 14.12 -43.24 -5.64
CA ARG A 696 15.36 -42.79 -4.99
C ARG A 696 15.74 -41.37 -5.32
N ALA A 697 15.14 -40.75 -6.33
CA ALA A 697 15.39 -39.36 -6.69
C ALA A 697 15.03 -38.42 -5.54
N ALA A 698 15.83 -37.40 -5.29
CA ALA A 698 15.49 -36.34 -4.35
C ALA A 698 14.22 -35.61 -4.84
N ALA A 699 13.32 -35.32 -3.92
CA ALA A 699 12.03 -34.65 -4.25
C ALA A 699 12.24 -33.14 -4.43
N PRO A 700 12.10 -32.61 -5.66
CA PRO A 700 12.13 -31.15 -5.86
C PRO A 700 10.87 -30.51 -5.29
N ARG A 701 10.94 -29.23 -4.99
CA ARG A 701 9.85 -28.49 -4.36
C ARG A 701 8.55 -28.50 -5.16
N TYR A 702 8.64 -28.45 -6.50
CA TYR A 702 7.42 -28.56 -7.34
C TYR A 702 6.73 -29.92 -7.19
N ASN A 703 7.46 -31.04 -7.13
CA ASN A 703 6.88 -32.37 -6.88
C ASN A 703 6.26 -32.47 -5.48
N VAL A 704 6.89 -31.87 -4.49
CA VAL A 704 6.35 -31.82 -3.13
C VAL A 704 5.01 -31.06 -3.11
N ALA A 705 4.91 -29.94 -3.83
CA ALA A 705 3.65 -29.22 -3.98
C ALA A 705 2.59 -30.10 -4.67
N GLU A 706 2.94 -30.86 -5.73
CA GLU A 706 2.04 -31.81 -6.39
C GLU A 706 1.55 -32.91 -5.43
N PHE A 707 2.44 -33.52 -4.67
CA PHE A 707 2.07 -34.55 -3.69
C PHE A 707 1.15 -34.02 -2.61
N LEU A 708 1.45 -32.85 -2.06
CA LEU A 708 0.63 -32.22 -1.01
C LEU A 708 -0.73 -31.76 -1.53
N ALA A 709 -0.78 -31.12 -2.70
CA ALA A 709 -2.01 -30.71 -3.32
C ALA A 709 -2.92 -31.92 -3.66
N ASN A 710 -2.34 -32.96 -4.29
CA ASN A 710 -3.08 -34.19 -4.57
C ASN A 710 -3.54 -34.89 -3.29
N PHE A 711 -2.70 -34.92 -2.25
CA PHE A 711 -3.09 -35.46 -0.95
C PHE A 711 -4.30 -34.75 -0.36
N CYS A 712 -4.26 -33.41 -0.31
CA CYS A 712 -5.36 -32.63 0.20
C CYS A 712 -6.64 -32.80 -0.61
N MET A 713 -6.55 -32.79 -1.95
CA MET A 713 -7.74 -32.85 -2.82
C MET A 713 -8.33 -34.25 -2.96
N LYS A 714 -7.54 -35.33 -2.80
CA LYS A 714 -7.98 -36.69 -3.13
C LYS A 714 -8.09 -37.61 -1.91
N VAL A 715 -7.37 -37.31 -0.82
CA VAL A 715 -7.32 -38.19 0.37
C VAL A 715 -8.01 -37.57 1.57
N ILE A 716 -7.91 -36.24 1.77
CA ILE A 716 -8.61 -35.56 2.87
C ILE A 716 -10.11 -35.49 2.54
N PRO A 717 -11.01 -35.92 3.45
CA PRO A 717 -12.45 -35.78 3.24
C PRO A 717 -12.88 -34.31 3.07
N ALA A 718 -13.81 -34.05 2.15
CA ALA A 718 -14.26 -32.69 1.84
C ALA A 718 -14.77 -31.91 3.06
N ALA A 719 -15.37 -32.58 4.05
CA ALA A 719 -15.82 -31.98 5.29
C ALA A 719 -14.69 -31.46 6.20
N GLU A 720 -13.45 -31.93 6.00
CA GLU A 720 -12.26 -31.51 6.78
C GLU A 720 -11.38 -30.51 6.00
N MET A 721 -11.72 -30.21 4.74
CA MET A 721 -10.98 -29.26 3.89
C MET A 721 -11.35 -27.79 4.18
N MET A 722 -12.33 -27.51 5.04
CA MET A 722 -12.63 -26.13 5.47
C MET A 722 -11.46 -25.57 6.28
N PRO A 723 -10.97 -24.36 5.99
CA PRO A 723 -9.97 -23.73 6.83
C PRO A 723 -10.54 -23.58 8.24
N LYS A 724 -9.89 -24.18 9.24
CA LYS A 724 -10.15 -23.83 10.64
C LYS A 724 -9.73 -22.36 10.75
N ALA A 725 -10.72 -21.47 10.91
CA ALA A 725 -10.50 -20.05 11.16
C ALA A 725 -9.43 -19.91 12.24
N ALA A 726 -8.36 -19.17 11.91
CA ALA A 726 -7.25 -18.88 12.81
C ALA A 726 -7.67 -17.84 13.83
#